data_ba8e99eca453031318b2ed4fb86248c5
#
_entry.id   ba8e99eca453031318b2ed4fb86248c5
#
_cell.length_a   1.000
_cell.length_b   1.000
_cell.length_c   1.000
_cell.angle_alpha   90.00
_cell.angle_beta   90.00
_cell.angle_gamma   90.00
#
_symmetry.space_group_name_H-M   'P 1'
#
loop_
_entity.id
_entity.type
_entity.pdbx_description
1 polymer ?
#
loop_
_entity_poly.entity_id
_entity_poly.type
_entity_poly.pdbx_seq_one_letter_code
_entity_poly.pdbx_strand_id
1 'polypeptide(L)'
;MRAMEPTDSGVVVRNGVDLHWESFGDGPTTILLLPTWSIIQSRFWKLQVPTLARRHRVITFDGRGTGLSGRPTEAASYSHLEFAADALAVLDTTHTSAAVLVSLSRGALWGIQLAADHPERVRGLVFIGPAVPLTSNIPDRQEYPFDEPLESTEGWAKYNSYYWERKYEDFLAFFFSQMFSEPHSTKQIEDCVGWGLEMPPSVLAETSRAAHVHGEEAFRKVCERVDTPVLVIHGEDDRIRPHAAGGELAEILHGSLVIVAGGGHGPMARDPILVNQLIEDFVETVAPTRSTTRWVHAACRQKRALYVSSPIGLGHALRDVAIAGELRRHHPDLQIDWLAQHPVTKVLESAGEHVHPASRWLANESAHIEDEAHEHDLHAFQAIRRMDEILVNNFTVFRDVVEEQHYDLVIGDEAWDIDYFLHENPELKRFAFAWMTDFVGWLPMPDGADAEAALTADYNAEMIEQRARFRRIRDRSIFVGDPDDIVPDSFGPDLPAIRAWTEANFDFAGYITGFDPADFVDRDSLRAELGYAPDERVCIVTVGGSGVGGSLLRRAIDAIPIAQRKVDDLRFVVVAGPRIDPKSLPRRKGVTYRPYVPNLYRHLAACDLAVVQGGLTTCMELTANRRPFVYVPLRHHFEQNFHVAHRLRRHNAGHHLTYDEASDPDGLAAAIATAVAAPVDYLPVDGGGAARAAKYLADLL
;
A
#
# COMPACT_ATOMS: atom_id res chain seq x y z
N MET A 1 -0.88 -9.72 -1.83
CA MET A 1 -0.64 -10.13 -0.41
C MET A 1 -1.73 -9.54 0.47
N ARG A 2 -2.08 -10.22 1.60
CA ARG A 2 -2.96 -9.64 2.63
C ARG A 2 -2.13 -8.88 3.65
N ALA A 3 -2.69 -7.83 4.26
CA ALA A 3 -2.05 -7.15 5.39
C ALA A 3 -2.10 -8.02 6.66
N MET A 4 -3.13 -8.85 6.79
CA MET A 4 -3.33 -9.76 7.90
C MET A 4 -3.89 -11.11 7.40
N GLU A 5 -3.27 -12.20 7.85
CA GLU A 5 -3.79 -13.54 7.59
C GLU A 5 -4.90 -13.89 8.59
N PRO A 6 -5.90 -14.71 8.22
CA PRO A 6 -6.91 -15.16 9.15
C PRO A 6 -6.29 -15.99 10.27
N THR A 7 -6.78 -15.76 11.50
CA THR A 7 -6.40 -16.58 12.67
C THR A 7 -7.10 -17.91 12.68
N ASP A 8 -8.26 -18.00 12.02
CA ASP A 8 -9.04 -19.23 11.85
C ASP A 8 -9.91 -19.12 10.61
N SER A 9 -10.25 -20.23 9.99
CA SER A 9 -11.13 -20.29 8.82
C SER A 9 -11.82 -21.64 8.72
N GLY A 10 -12.96 -21.70 8.05
CA GLY A 10 -13.68 -22.94 7.89
C GLY A 10 -14.86 -22.84 6.93
N VAL A 11 -15.63 -23.91 6.92
CA VAL A 11 -16.85 -24.04 6.11
C VAL A 11 -17.99 -24.46 7.01
N VAL A 12 -19.14 -23.79 6.89
CA VAL A 12 -20.40 -24.25 7.47
C VAL A 12 -21.37 -24.65 6.34
N VAL A 13 -21.99 -25.81 6.47
CA VAL A 13 -22.94 -26.31 5.46
C VAL A 13 -24.35 -26.01 5.92
N ARG A 14 -25.12 -25.24 5.13
CA ARG A 14 -26.52 -24.94 5.42
C ARG A 14 -27.40 -25.15 4.18
N ASN A 15 -28.40 -26.01 4.33
CA ASN A 15 -29.32 -26.38 3.24
C ASN A 15 -28.58 -26.83 1.96
N GLY A 16 -27.47 -27.57 2.11
CA GLY A 16 -26.64 -28.05 0.99
C GLY A 16 -25.78 -26.98 0.32
N VAL A 17 -25.65 -25.81 0.93
CA VAL A 17 -24.76 -24.73 0.48
C VAL A 17 -23.59 -24.64 1.46
N ASP A 18 -22.37 -24.79 0.96
CA ASP A 18 -21.14 -24.54 1.70
C ASP A 18 -20.92 -23.02 1.84
N LEU A 19 -20.70 -22.54 3.06
CA LEU A 19 -20.40 -21.15 3.35
C LEU A 19 -18.98 -21.05 3.93
N HIS A 20 -18.10 -20.40 3.21
CA HIS A 20 -16.72 -20.22 3.64
C HIS A 20 -16.60 -18.97 4.52
N TRP A 21 -15.97 -19.10 5.68
CA TRP A 21 -15.77 -18.02 6.63
C TRP A 21 -14.30 -17.91 7.07
N GLU A 22 -13.90 -16.68 7.45
CA GLU A 22 -12.57 -16.36 8.00
C GLU A 22 -12.75 -15.53 9.28
N SER A 23 -11.87 -15.73 10.27
CA SER A 23 -11.82 -14.96 11.51
C SER A 23 -10.44 -14.34 11.69
N PHE A 24 -10.41 -13.09 12.15
CA PHE A 24 -9.20 -12.29 12.34
C PHE A 24 -9.20 -11.68 13.74
N GLY A 25 -8.02 -11.60 14.37
CA GLY A 25 -7.90 -11.05 15.71
C GLY A 25 -8.58 -11.90 16.79
N ASP A 26 -8.45 -11.47 18.04
CA ASP A 26 -8.92 -12.19 19.22
C ASP A 26 -9.52 -11.26 20.30
N GLY A 27 -9.85 -10.02 19.93
CA GLY A 27 -10.42 -9.03 20.84
C GLY A 27 -11.77 -9.46 21.47
N PRO A 28 -12.17 -8.81 22.57
CA PRO A 28 -13.32 -9.24 23.38
C PRO A 28 -14.68 -9.02 22.69
N THR A 29 -14.76 -8.11 21.75
CA THR A 29 -15.99 -7.83 20.99
C THR A 29 -15.86 -8.43 19.60
N THR A 30 -16.89 -9.16 19.16
CA THR A 30 -16.94 -9.69 17.79
C THR A 30 -17.67 -8.72 16.87
N ILE A 31 -17.08 -8.47 15.70
CA ILE A 31 -17.68 -7.76 14.58
C ILE A 31 -17.87 -8.77 13.45
N LEU A 32 -19.11 -8.94 12.97
CA LEU A 32 -19.43 -9.75 11.81
C LEU A 32 -19.64 -8.82 10.61
N LEU A 33 -18.73 -8.91 9.64
CA LEU A 33 -18.83 -8.20 8.36
C LEU A 33 -19.68 -9.04 7.41
N LEU A 34 -20.90 -8.59 7.15
CA LEU A 34 -21.86 -9.30 6.32
C LEU A 34 -21.48 -9.22 4.84
N PRO A 35 -21.76 -10.25 4.04
CA PRO A 35 -21.70 -10.15 2.60
C PRO A 35 -22.72 -9.11 2.08
N THR A 36 -22.54 -8.68 0.85
CA THR A 36 -23.48 -7.80 0.15
C THR A 36 -24.19 -8.56 -0.98
N TRP A 37 -24.76 -7.86 -1.96
CA TRP A 37 -25.24 -8.50 -3.18
C TRP A 37 -24.15 -9.39 -3.79
N SER A 38 -24.55 -10.61 -4.20
CA SER A 38 -23.60 -11.63 -4.67
C SER A 38 -22.85 -11.25 -5.97
N ILE A 39 -22.55 -9.98 -6.19
CA ILE A 39 -21.71 -9.47 -7.28
C ILE A 39 -20.24 -9.43 -6.89
N ILE A 40 -19.94 -9.39 -5.59
CA ILE A 40 -18.58 -9.39 -5.04
C ILE A 40 -18.50 -10.31 -3.82
N GLN A 41 -17.31 -10.83 -3.56
CA GLN A 41 -16.99 -11.69 -2.43
C GLN A 41 -16.57 -10.88 -1.17
N SER A 42 -16.36 -11.58 -0.03
CA SER A 42 -16.01 -10.95 1.26
C SER A 42 -14.72 -10.14 1.25
N ARG A 43 -13.84 -10.30 0.26
CA ARG A 43 -12.61 -9.50 0.11
C ARG A 43 -12.86 -8.00 -0.09
N PHE A 44 -14.07 -7.58 -0.39
CA PHE A 44 -14.38 -6.15 -0.43
C PHE A 44 -14.24 -5.46 0.95
N TRP A 45 -14.19 -6.23 2.04
CA TRP A 45 -13.88 -5.75 3.39
C TRP A 45 -12.37 -5.65 3.71
N LYS A 46 -11.49 -5.84 2.74
CA LYS A 46 -10.02 -5.89 2.93
C LYS A 46 -9.44 -4.66 3.64
N LEU A 47 -10.06 -3.49 3.51
CA LEU A 47 -9.61 -2.24 4.13
C LEU A 47 -10.19 -2.02 5.54
N GLN A 48 -11.17 -2.83 5.98
CA GLN A 48 -11.74 -2.81 7.32
C GLN A 48 -11.10 -3.85 8.23
N VAL A 49 -10.86 -5.04 7.72
CA VAL A 49 -10.34 -6.19 8.49
C VAL A 49 -9.07 -5.85 9.27
N PRO A 50 -7.99 -5.31 8.66
CA PRO A 50 -6.74 -5.08 9.40
C PRO A 50 -6.89 -4.07 10.54
N THR A 51 -7.70 -3.02 10.33
CA THR A 51 -7.95 -2.00 11.34
C THR A 51 -8.76 -2.57 12.51
N LEU A 52 -9.91 -3.17 12.22
CA LEU A 52 -10.84 -3.64 13.25
C LEU A 52 -10.28 -4.84 14.02
N ALA A 53 -9.54 -5.74 13.36
CA ALA A 53 -8.99 -6.94 13.99
C ALA A 53 -7.85 -6.66 14.99
N ARG A 54 -7.34 -5.45 15.07
CA ARG A 54 -6.36 -5.06 16.08
C ARG A 54 -6.93 -5.03 17.51
N ARG A 55 -8.22 -4.75 17.63
CA ARG A 55 -8.89 -4.58 18.93
C ARG A 55 -10.08 -5.51 19.11
N HIS A 56 -10.59 -6.08 18.03
CA HIS A 56 -11.80 -6.88 17.99
C HIS A 56 -11.53 -8.23 17.35
N ARG A 57 -12.42 -9.17 17.52
CA ARG A 57 -12.51 -10.37 16.70
C ARG A 57 -13.39 -10.03 15.51
N VAL A 58 -12.83 -10.10 14.29
CA VAL A 58 -13.55 -9.80 13.05
C VAL A 58 -13.84 -11.11 12.33
N ILE A 59 -15.08 -11.34 11.96
CA ILE A 59 -15.49 -12.48 11.15
C ILE A 59 -16.02 -11.97 9.82
N THR A 60 -15.54 -12.58 8.73
CA THR A 60 -16.08 -12.39 7.36
C THR A 60 -16.56 -13.73 6.83
N PHE A 61 -17.46 -13.73 5.88
CA PHE A 61 -17.79 -14.94 5.13
C PHE A 61 -18.23 -14.58 3.71
N ASP A 62 -17.96 -15.49 2.78
CA ASP A 62 -18.46 -15.37 1.42
C ASP A 62 -19.95 -15.70 1.41
N GLY A 63 -20.75 -14.79 0.91
CA GLY A 63 -22.17 -15.06 0.71
C GLY A 63 -22.38 -16.18 -0.32
N ARG A 64 -23.52 -16.87 -0.22
CA ARG A 64 -23.91 -17.85 -1.25
C ARG A 64 -23.84 -17.21 -2.64
N GLY A 65 -23.24 -17.92 -3.59
CA GLY A 65 -23.00 -17.45 -4.94
C GLY A 65 -21.62 -16.81 -5.16
N THR A 66 -20.84 -16.45 -4.12
CA THR A 66 -19.58 -15.73 -4.27
C THR A 66 -18.38 -16.47 -3.68
N GLY A 67 -17.19 -16.04 -4.06
CA GLY A 67 -15.92 -16.50 -3.51
C GLY A 67 -15.80 -18.02 -3.47
N LEU A 68 -15.46 -18.55 -2.32
CA LEU A 68 -15.33 -19.99 -2.06
C LEU A 68 -16.64 -20.65 -1.64
N SER A 69 -17.73 -19.88 -1.44
CA SER A 69 -19.03 -20.43 -1.05
C SER A 69 -19.78 -21.06 -2.21
N GLY A 70 -20.71 -21.96 -1.89
CA GLY A 70 -21.54 -22.67 -2.84
C GLY A 70 -22.43 -21.76 -3.71
N ARG A 71 -22.67 -22.16 -4.94
CA ARG A 71 -23.43 -21.42 -5.97
C ARG A 71 -24.72 -22.14 -6.33
N PRO A 72 -25.79 -22.03 -5.53
CA PRO A 72 -27.08 -22.62 -5.88
C PRO A 72 -27.63 -22.02 -7.19
N THR A 73 -28.38 -22.79 -7.94
CA THR A 73 -28.89 -22.40 -9.27
C THR A 73 -30.31 -21.84 -9.27
N GLU A 74 -30.96 -21.82 -8.11
CA GLU A 74 -32.35 -21.41 -7.97
C GLU A 74 -32.47 -20.06 -7.26
N ALA A 75 -33.24 -19.13 -7.78
CA ALA A 75 -33.48 -17.80 -7.22
C ALA A 75 -33.94 -17.84 -5.75
N ALA A 76 -34.80 -18.83 -5.39
CA ALA A 76 -35.28 -18.97 -4.00
C ALA A 76 -34.17 -19.13 -2.98
N SER A 77 -33.04 -19.70 -3.38
CA SER A 77 -31.85 -19.87 -2.53
C SER A 77 -31.13 -18.56 -2.18
N TYR A 78 -31.47 -17.45 -2.85
CA TYR A 78 -30.85 -16.14 -2.65
C TYR A 78 -31.77 -15.13 -1.98
N SER A 79 -32.83 -15.59 -1.30
CA SER A 79 -33.72 -14.70 -0.56
C SER A 79 -32.99 -14.04 0.64
N HIS A 80 -33.47 -12.88 1.08
CA HIS A 80 -32.89 -12.18 2.25
C HIS A 80 -32.96 -13.02 3.52
N LEU A 81 -33.97 -13.90 3.67
CA LEU A 81 -34.11 -14.84 4.80
C LEU A 81 -32.99 -15.89 4.80
N GLU A 82 -32.60 -16.38 3.62
CA GLU A 82 -31.52 -17.33 3.49
C GLU A 82 -30.16 -16.71 3.90
N PHE A 83 -29.89 -15.47 3.48
CA PHE A 83 -28.66 -14.76 3.89
C PHE A 83 -28.65 -14.42 5.38
N ALA A 84 -29.77 -14.03 5.96
CA ALA A 84 -29.86 -13.79 7.40
C ALA A 84 -29.61 -15.07 8.20
N ALA A 85 -30.17 -16.19 7.78
CA ALA A 85 -29.94 -17.49 8.40
C ALA A 85 -28.51 -18.02 8.17
N ASP A 86 -27.83 -17.66 7.04
CA ASP A 86 -26.42 -17.95 6.83
C ASP A 86 -25.55 -17.21 7.84
N ALA A 87 -25.82 -15.93 8.07
CA ALA A 87 -25.08 -15.14 9.06
C ALA A 87 -25.23 -15.74 10.47
N LEU A 88 -26.44 -16.20 10.84
CA LEU A 88 -26.68 -16.92 12.09
C LEU A 88 -25.86 -18.20 12.19
N ALA A 89 -25.85 -19.01 11.13
CA ALA A 89 -25.09 -20.27 11.09
C ALA A 89 -23.57 -20.03 11.22
N VAL A 90 -23.05 -18.94 10.65
CA VAL A 90 -21.66 -18.53 10.83
C VAL A 90 -21.40 -18.14 12.30
N LEU A 91 -22.27 -17.36 12.93
CA LEU A 91 -22.16 -17.03 14.36
C LEU A 91 -22.16 -18.29 15.24
N ASP A 92 -23.01 -19.28 14.93
CA ASP A 92 -23.09 -20.53 15.67
C ASP A 92 -21.81 -21.36 15.52
N THR A 93 -21.34 -21.53 14.28
CA THR A 93 -20.13 -22.31 13.96
C THR A 93 -18.88 -21.69 14.57
N THR A 94 -18.82 -20.38 14.63
CA THR A 94 -17.69 -19.64 15.22
C THR A 94 -17.82 -19.45 16.74
N HIS A 95 -18.81 -20.08 17.36
CA HIS A 95 -19.10 -19.99 18.81
C HIS A 95 -19.26 -18.53 19.30
N THR A 96 -19.86 -17.68 18.47
CA THR A 96 -20.08 -16.27 18.75
C THR A 96 -21.47 -16.08 19.37
N SER A 97 -21.54 -15.71 20.62
CA SER A 97 -22.83 -15.49 21.32
C SER A 97 -23.61 -14.28 20.78
N ALA A 98 -22.90 -13.17 20.53
CA ALA A 98 -23.46 -11.97 19.94
C ALA A 98 -22.36 -11.13 19.28
N ALA A 99 -22.70 -10.41 18.20
CA ALA A 99 -21.78 -9.57 17.43
C ALA A 99 -22.37 -8.20 17.10
N VAL A 100 -21.48 -7.24 16.78
CA VAL A 100 -21.85 -6.06 16.02
C VAL A 100 -21.84 -6.43 14.54
N LEU A 101 -22.95 -6.17 13.83
CA LEU A 101 -23.06 -6.48 12.41
C LEU A 101 -22.75 -5.23 11.59
N VAL A 102 -21.84 -5.35 10.63
CA VAL A 102 -21.51 -4.30 9.67
C VAL A 102 -21.87 -4.79 8.27
N SER A 103 -22.58 -3.99 7.51
CA SER A 103 -23.07 -4.39 6.20
C SER A 103 -23.03 -3.26 5.18
N LEU A 104 -22.87 -3.66 3.90
CA LEU A 104 -22.96 -2.77 2.74
C LEU A 104 -24.24 -3.09 1.95
N SER A 105 -24.93 -2.05 1.47
CA SER A 105 -25.98 -2.16 0.46
C SER A 105 -27.08 -3.15 0.87
N ARG A 106 -27.30 -4.21 0.08
CA ARG A 106 -28.33 -5.26 0.37
C ARG A 106 -28.07 -6.01 1.68
N GLY A 107 -26.84 -6.04 2.17
CA GLY A 107 -26.53 -6.62 3.49
C GLY A 107 -27.31 -6.00 4.64
N ALA A 108 -27.81 -4.78 4.49
CA ALA A 108 -28.67 -4.15 5.49
C ALA A 108 -29.97 -4.93 5.72
N LEU A 109 -30.59 -5.46 4.67
CA LEU A 109 -31.80 -6.29 4.80
C LEU A 109 -31.53 -7.54 5.66
N TRP A 110 -30.38 -8.14 5.52
CA TRP A 110 -30.01 -9.35 6.25
C TRP A 110 -29.69 -9.07 7.70
N GLY A 111 -28.98 -7.97 7.95
CA GLY A 111 -28.69 -7.50 9.30
C GLY A 111 -29.95 -7.12 10.09
N ILE A 112 -30.88 -6.40 9.45
CA ILE A 112 -32.18 -6.04 10.02
C ILE A 112 -33.02 -7.29 10.31
N GLN A 113 -33.08 -8.25 9.38
CA GLN A 113 -33.83 -9.48 9.58
C GLN A 113 -33.25 -10.30 10.73
N LEU A 114 -31.93 -10.44 10.80
CA LEU A 114 -31.26 -11.18 11.87
C LEU A 114 -31.51 -10.50 13.24
N ALA A 115 -31.44 -9.17 13.31
CA ALA A 115 -31.69 -8.43 14.55
C ALA A 115 -33.17 -8.52 14.98
N ALA A 116 -34.11 -8.52 14.03
CA ALA A 116 -35.53 -8.68 14.32
C ALA A 116 -35.91 -10.07 14.83
N ASP A 117 -35.26 -11.12 14.30
CA ASP A 117 -35.58 -12.51 14.64
C ASP A 117 -34.75 -13.04 15.82
N HIS A 118 -33.53 -12.50 16.04
CA HIS A 118 -32.56 -12.94 17.02
C HIS A 118 -31.87 -11.74 17.70
N PRO A 119 -32.62 -10.87 18.40
CA PRO A 119 -32.08 -9.65 19.00
C PRO A 119 -30.94 -9.93 20.01
N GLU A 120 -30.97 -11.08 20.68
CA GLU A 120 -29.92 -11.51 21.63
C GLU A 120 -28.56 -11.80 20.95
N ARG A 121 -28.56 -11.97 19.61
CA ARG A 121 -27.34 -12.25 18.83
C ARG A 121 -26.70 -10.99 18.24
N VAL A 122 -27.37 -9.82 18.36
CA VAL A 122 -26.95 -8.58 17.71
C VAL A 122 -26.77 -7.47 18.76
N ARG A 123 -25.54 -7.00 18.94
CA ARG A 123 -25.20 -5.91 19.86
C ARG A 123 -25.37 -4.53 19.27
N GLY A 124 -25.25 -4.41 17.97
CA GLY A 124 -25.34 -3.17 17.21
C GLY A 124 -25.35 -3.43 15.72
N LEU A 125 -25.84 -2.48 14.94
CA LEU A 125 -25.96 -2.54 13.49
C LEU A 125 -25.27 -1.33 12.86
N VAL A 126 -24.37 -1.55 11.91
CA VAL A 126 -23.77 -0.52 11.08
C VAL A 126 -24.16 -0.78 9.63
N PHE A 127 -24.82 0.16 9.01
CA PHE A 127 -25.27 0.10 7.62
C PHE A 127 -24.50 1.12 6.78
N ILE A 128 -23.85 0.67 5.72
CA ILE A 128 -23.13 1.51 4.76
C ILE A 128 -23.90 1.48 3.44
N GLY A 129 -24.36 2.63 2.96
CA GLY A 129 -25.13 2.74 1.72
C GLY A 129 -26.32 1.77 1.65
N PRO A 130 -27.22 1.70 2.66
CA PRO A 130 -28.20 0.63 2.77
C PRO A 130 -29.17 0.60 1.58
N ALA A 131 -29.28 -0.55 0.91
CA ALA A 131 -30.24 -0.78 -0.16
C ALA A 131 -31.50 -1.47 0.36
N VAL A 132 -32.41 -0.66 0.86
CA VAL A 132 -33.69 -1.08 1.48
C VAL A 132 -34.88 -0.55 0.67
N PRO A 133 -36.09 -1.16 0.79
CA PRO A 133 -37.27 -0.75 0.04
C PRO A 133 -37.96 0.48 0.65
N LEU A 134 -37.18 1.52 0.90
CA LEU A 134 -37.65 2.84 1.35
C LEU A 134 -37.36 3.84 0.24
N THR A 135 -38.05 4.95 0.21
CA THR A 135 -37.95 6.10 -0.72
C THR A 135 -37.22 5.81 -2.04
N SER A 136 -37.88 5.80 -3.15
CA SER A 136 -37.48 4.96 -4.26
C SER A 136 -36.89 5.63 -5.47
N ASN A 137 -36.89 6.92 -5.62
CA ASN A 137 -36.46 7.52 -6.89
C ASN A 137 -35.02 7.97 -6.85
N ILE A 138 -34.16 7.24 -7.57
CA ILE A 138 -32.87 7.75 -8.02
C ILE A 138 -33.14 8.60 -9.27
N PRO A 139 -32.98 9.93 -9.23
CA PRO A 139 -33.46 10.83 -10.27
C PRO A 139 -33.01 10.48 -11.68
N ASP A 140 -31.79 9.95 -11.82
CA ASP A 140 -31.15 9.68 -13.13
C ASP A 140 -31.14 8.19 -13.50
N ARG A 141 -31.83 7.32 -12.74
CA ARG A 141 -31.88 5.89 -13.01
C ARG A 141 -33.14 5.50 -13.77
N GLN A 142 -32.98 5.32 -15.08
CA GLN A 142 -34.03 4.73 -15.87
C GLN A 142 -34.15 3.23 -15.57
N GLU A 143 -35.37 2.77 -15.26
CA GLU A 143 -35.70 1.34 -15.07
C GLU A 143 -35.98 0.66 -16.41
N TYR A 144 -35.40 -0.53 -16.56
CA TYR A 144 -35.59 -1.40 -17.72
C TYR A 144 -36.04 -2.79 -17.27
N PRO A 145 -36.82 -3.52 -18.09
CA PRO A 145 -37.13 -4.93 -17.83
C PRO A 145 -35.85 -5.76 -17.73
N PHE A 146 -35.70 -6.51 -16.61
CA PHE A 146 -34.47 -7.27 -16.36
C PHE A 146 -34.33 -8.50 -17.28
N ASP A 147 -35.45 -9.22 -17.50
CA ASP A 147 -35.50 -10.50 -18.24
C ASP A 147 -36.10 -10.38 -19.63
N GLU A 148 -36.02 -9.21 -20.25
CA GLU A 148 -36.44 -9.01 -21.64
C GLU A 148 -35.27 -8.48 -22.48
N PRO A 149 -35.12 -8.91 -23.75
CA PRO A 149 -34.09 -8.37 -24.61
C PRO A 149 -34.32 -6.88 -24.88
N LEU A 150 -33.31 -6.07 -24.71
CA LEU A 150 -33.35 -4.62 -24.93
C LEU A 150 -32.61 -4.23 -26.22
N GLU A 151 -33.11 -3.19 -26.90
CA GLU A 151 -32.43 -2.58 -28.04
C GLU A 151 -31.26 -1.67 -27.57
N SER A 152 -31.46 -0.96 -26.46
CA SER A 152 -30.44 -0.10 -25.88
C SER A 152 -29.38 -0.91 -25.13
N THR A 153 -28.14 -0.51 -25.28
CA THR A 153 -26.96 -1.03 -24.56
C THR A 153 -26.25 0.06 -23.73
N GLU A 154 -26.92 1.20 -23.52
CA GLU A 154 -26.33 2.36 -22.87
C GLU A 154 -26.83 2.52 -21.43
N GLY A 155 -25.92 2.97 -20.55
CA GLY A 155 -26.25 3.29 -19.18
C GLY A 155 -26.91 2.12 -18.43
N TRP A 156 -28.01 2.41 -17.72
CA TRP A 156 -28.73 1.40 -16.91
C TRP A 156 -29.42 0.30 -17.71
N ALA A 157 -29.53 0.41 -19.06
CA ALA A 157 -29.97 -0.70 -19.91
C ALA A 157 -28.99 -1.90 -19.84
N LYS A 158 -27.74 -1.69 -19.41
CA LYS A 158 -26.76 -2.75 -19.13
C LYS A 158 -27.16 -3.64 -17.93
N TYR A 159 -28.03 -3.16 -17.02
CA TYR A 159 -28.59 -3.97 -15.92
C TYR A 159 -29.69 -4.89 -16.45
N ASN A 160 -29.32 -5.92 -17.20
CA ASN A 160 -30.21 -6.80 -17.92
C ASN A 160 -29.58 -8.18 -18.10
N SER A 161 -30.36 -9.27 -17.87
CA SER A 161 -29.86 -10.64 -17.90
C SER A 161 -29.30 -11.05 -19.27
N TYR A 162 -29.94 -10.63 -20.38
CA TYR A 162 -29.43 -10.89 -21.73
C TYR A 162 -28.16 -10.12 -22.08
N TYR A 163 -28.01 -8.93 -21.51
CA TYR A 163 -26.77 -8.16 -21.66
C TYR A 163 -25.62 -8.84 -20.92
N TRP A 164 -25.85 -9.31 -19.69
CA TRP A 164 -24.83 -9.98 -18.88
C TRP A 164 -24.28 -11.25 -19.52
N GLU A 165 -25.10 -12.03 -20.20
CA GLU A 165 -24.64 -13.21 -20.92
C GLU A 165 -23.63 -12.91 -22.04
N ARG A 166 -23.63 -11.68 -22.60
CA ARG A 166 -22.84 -11.29 -23.77
C ARG A 166 -21.71 -10.33 -23.46
N LYS A 167 -21.89 -9.45 -22.47
CA LYS A 167 -21.03 -8.31 -22.14
C LYS A 167 -20.92 -8.11 -20.63
N TYR A 168 -20.63 -9.19 -19.88
CA TYR A 168 -20.64 -9.16 -18.43
C TYR A 168 -19.62 -8.21 -17.84
N GLU A 169 -18.38 -8.23 -18.33
CA GLU A 169 -17.31 -7.33 -17.88
C GLU A 169 -17.67 -5.85 -18.11
N ASP A 170 -18.26 -5.52 -19.26
CA ASP A 170 -18.71 -4.15 -19.54
C ASP A 170 -19.85 -3.72 -18.59
N PHE A 171 -20.76 -4.63 -18.24
CA PHE A 171 -21.75 -4.34 -17.19
C PHE A 171 -21.09 -4.11 -15.84
N LEU A 172 -20.12 -4.93 -15.42
CA LEU A 172 -19.41 -4.77 -14.16
C LEU A 172 -18.68 -3.42 -14.12
N ALA A 173 -17.94 -3.08 -15.16
CA ALA A 173 -17.26 -1.80 -15.26
C ALA A 173 -18.24 -0.62 -15.16
N PHE A 174 -19.36 -0.67 -15.86
CA PHE A 174 -20.42 0.32 -15.75
C PHE A 174 -20.98 0.39 -14.32
N PHE A 175 -21.38 -0.75 -13.74
CA PHE A 175 -22.02 -0.79 -12.43
C PHE A 175 -21.09 -0.24 -11.33
N PHE A 176 -19.83 -0.64 -11.33
CA PHE A 176 -18.88 -0.17 -10.34
C PHE A 176 -18.45 1.28 -10.56
N SER A 177 -18.50 1.81 -11.78
CA SER A 177 -18.37 3.26 -12.03
C SER A 177 -19.54 4.09 -11.47
N GLN A 178 -20.72 3.48 -11.30
CA GLN A 178 -21.84 4.12 -10.60
C GLN A 178 -21.74 3.98 -9.08
N MET A 179 -21.10 2.90 -8.59
CA MET A 179 -20.88 2.67 -7.17
C MET A 179 -19.81 3.62 -6.60
N PHE A 180 -18.74 3.84 -7.35
CA PHE A 180 -17.64 4.75 -7.00
C PHE A 180 -17.71 5.99 -7.89
N SER A 181 -18.51 6.97 -7.47
CA SER A 181 -18.73 8.22 -8.19
C SER A 181 -17.64 9.26 -7.94
N GLU A 182 -16.78 9.04 -6.94
CA GLU A 182 -15.67 9.90 -6.58
C GLU A 182 -14.57 9.85 -7.66
N PRO A 183 -13.87 10.97 -7.94
CA PRO A 183 -12.70 10.96 -8.79
C PRO A 183 -11.61 10.03 -8.25
N HIS A 184 -10.71 9.59 -9.12
CA HIS A 184 -9.56 8.73 -8.77
C HIS A 184 -9.92 7.37 -8.15
N SER A 185 -11.11 6.81 -8.46
CA SER A 185 -11.58 5.53 -7.93
C SER A 185 -11.20 4.32 -8.81
N THR A 186 -10.16 4.45 -9.64
CA THR A 186 -9.76 3.41 -10.61
C THR A 186 -9.43 2.08 -9.95
N LYS A 187 -8.75 2.11 -8.80
CA LYS A 187 -8.37 0.89 -8.06
C LYS A 187 -9.57 0.16 -7.49
N GLN A 188 -10.51 0.87 -6.90
CA GLN A 188 -11.74 0.32 -6.33
C GLN A 188 -12.60 -0.35 -7.42
N ILE A 189 -12.72 0.30 -8.57
CA ILE A 189 -13.45 -0.24 -9.73
C ILE A 189 -12.76 -1.50 -10.26
N GLU A 190 -11.43 -1.46 -10.45
CA GLU A 190 -10.62 -2.59 -10.92
C GLU A 190 -10.79 -3.82 -10.03
N ASP A 191 -10.68 -3.66 -8.71
CA ASP A 191 -10.85 -4.75 -7.75
C ASP A 191 -12.26 -5.36 -7.82
N CYS A 192 -13.28 -4.51 -7.82
CA CYS A 192 -14.66 -4.97 -7.84
C CYS A 192 -15.02 -5.66 -9.17
N VAL A 193 -14.51 -5.18 -10.31
CA VAL A 193 -14.64 -5.86 -11.60
C VAL A 193 -13.97 -7.22 -11.57
N GLY A 194 -12.72 -7.30 -11.04
CA GLY A 194 -12.00 -8.56 -10.89
C GLY A 194 -12.77 -9.59 -10.07
N TRP A 195 -13.28 -9.20 -8.91
CA TRP A 195 -14.12 -10.09 -8.08
C TRP A 195 -15.45 -10.45 -8.73
N GLY A 196 -16.07 -9.52 -9.44
CA GLY A 196 -17.31 -9.77 -10.17
C GLY A 196 -17.15 -10.82 -11.27
N LEU A 197 -15.98 -10.85 -11.92
CA LEU A 197 -15.66 -11.84 -12.97
C LEU A 197 -15.45 -13.27 -12.44
N GLU A 198 -15.23 -13.44 -11.14
CA GLU A 198 -15.14 -14.77 -10.54
C GLU A 198 -16.48 -15.51 -10.49
N MET A 199 -17.59 -14.78 -10.66
CA MET A 199 -18.93 -15.33 -10.64
C MET A 199 -19.55 -15.41 -12.03
N PRO A 200 -20.18 -16.55 -12.40
CA PRO A 200 -20.93 -16.64 -13.64
C PRO A 200 -22.12 -15.67 -13.69
N PRO A 201 -22.35 -14.97 -14.82
CA PRO A 201 -23.45 -14.03 -14.94
C PRO A 201 -24.83 -14.68 -14.71
N SER A 202 -24.99 -15.98 -15.00
CA SER A 202 -26.21 -16.73 -14.72
C SER A 202 -26.53 -16.82 -13.23
N VAL A 203 -25.52 -17.00 -12.39
CA VAL A 203 -25.69 -17.02 -10.92
C VAL A 203 -26.10 -15.64 -10.42
N LEU A 204 -25.45 -14.57 -10.92
CA LEU A 204 -25.83 -13.21 -10.56
C LEU A 204 -27.26 -12.88 -10.96
N ALA A 205 -27.72 -13.38 -12.12
CA ALA A 205 -29.10 -13.21 -12.58
C ALA A 205 -30.11 -13.85 -11.60
N GLU A 206 -29.82 -15.05 -11.08
CA GLU A 206 -30.69 -15.67 -10.07
C GLU A 206 -30.74 -14.86 -8.77
N THR A 207 -29.65 -14.24 -8.35
CA THR A 207 -29.66 -13.34 -7.17
C THR A 207 -30.49 -12.09 -7.38
N SER A 208 -30.66 -11.65 -8.62
CA SER A 208 -31.52 -10.51 -8.99
C SER A 208 -32.99 -10.86 -9.08
N ARG A 209 -33.31 -12.13 -9.41
CA ARG A 209 -34.68 -12.70 -9.44
C ARG A 209 -35.17 -13.10 -8.06
N ALA A 210 -34.24 -13.22 -7.07
CA ALA A 210 -34.58 -13.69 -5.74
C ALA A 210 -35.62 -12.79 -5.05
N ALA A 211 -36.51 -13.41 -4.30
CA ALA A 211 -37.47 -12.69 -3.50
C ALA A 211 -36.80 -11.97 -2.31
N HIS A 212 -36.99 -10.67 -2.26
CA HIS A 212 -36.62 -9.86 -1.09
C HIS A 212 -37.90 -9.40 -0.37
N VAL A 213 -37.76 -8.63 0.73
CA VAL A 213 -38.91 -8.06 1.42
C VAL A 213 -39.76 -7.29 0.40
N HIS A 214 -41.02 -7.72 0.22
CA HIS A 214 -41.90 -7.13 -0.74
C HIS A 214 -42.60 -5.88 -0.16
N GLY A 215 -42.14 -4.71 -0.64
CA GLY A 215 -42.76 -3.44 -0.37
C GLY A 215 -42.36 -2.81 0.97
N GLU A 216 -42.55 -1.50 1.03
CA GLU A 216 -42.17 -0.64 2.14
C GLU A 216 -42.89 -1.03 3.44
N GLU A 217 -44.23 -1.30 3.39
CA GLU A 217 -45.02 -1.62 4.56
C GLU A 217 -44.54 -2.90 5.28
N ALA A 218 -44.23 -3.94 4.52
CA ALA A 218 -43.72 -5.19 5.08
C ALA A 218 -42.34 -4.99 5.71
N PHE A 219 -41.48 -4.18 5.08
CA PHE A 219 -40.17 -3.84 5.60
C PHE A 219 -40.26 -3.03 6.90
N ARG A 220 -41.11 -2.02 6.97
CA ARG A 220 -41.36 -1.23 8.20
C ARG A 220 -41.80 -2.11 9.38
N LYS A 221 -42.65 -3.13 9.15
CA LYS A 221 -43.05 -4.10 10.17
C LYS A 221 -41.86 -4.96 10.66
N VAL A 222 -40.88 -5.25 9.85
CA VAL A 222 -39.65 -5.93 10.30
C VAL A 222 -38.83 -4.95 11.18
N CYS A 223 -38.66 -3.70 10.73
CA CYS A 223 -37.93 -2.68 11.47
C CYS A 223 -38.52 -2.40 12.85
N GLU A 224 -39.86 -2.44 13.03
CA GLU A 224 -40.55 -2.26 14.33
C GLU A 224 -40.13 -3.28 15.40
N ARG A 225 -39.51 -4.41 14.99
CA ARG A 225 -39.00 -5.46 15.90
C ARG A 225 -37.53 -5.30 16.28
N VAL A 226 -36.87 -4.28 15.73
CA VAL A 226 -35.44 -4.03 15.97
C VAL A 226 -35.30 -2.95 17.06
N ASP A 227 -34.74 -3.34 18.19
CA ASP A 227 -34.46 -2.44 19.33
C ASP A 227 -32.92 -2.38 19.59
N THR A 228 -32.14 -2.60 18.54
CA THR A 228 -30.68 -2.65 18.61
C THR A 228 -30.11 -1.30 18.18
N PRO A 229 -29.06 -0.77 18.83
CA PRO A 229 -28.41 0.48 18.41
C PRO A 229 -28.00 0.42 16.94
N VAL A 230 -28.21 1.52 16.20
CA VAL A 230 -27.98 1.60 14.75
C VAL A 230 -27.12 2.81 14.38
N LEU A 231 -26.15 2.60 13.50
CA LEU A 231 -25.42 3.64 12.79
C LEU A 231 -25.63 3.45 11.29
N VAL A 232 -26.05 4.50 10.59
CA VAL A 232 -26.11 4.54 9.12
C VAL A 232 -25.00 5.47 8.61
N ILE A 233 -24.19 4.97 7.70
CA ILE A 233 -23.15 5.73 6.98
C ILE A 233 -23.57 5.76 5.52
N HIS A 234 -23.70 6.94 4.91
CA HIS A 234 -24.17 7.04 3.53
C HIS A 234 -23.40 8.11 2.77
N GLY A 235 -22.99 7.79 1.53
CA GLY A 235 -22.35 8.77 0.66
C GLY A 235 -23.38 9.79 0.13
N GLU A 236 -23.00 11.06 0.09
CA GLU A 236 -23.86 12.14 -0.41
C GLU A 236 -24.23 11.97 -1.88
N ASP A 237 -23.23 11.56 -2.70
CA ASP A 237 -23.34 11.38 -4.15
C ASP A 237 -23.57 9.93 -4.59
N ASP A 238 -24.20 9.13 -3.73
CA ASP A 238 -24.53 7.73 -4.01
C ASP A 238 -25.48 7.62 -5.21
N ARG A 239 -24.99 7.03 -6.32
CA ARG A 239 -25.73 6.81 -7.57
C ARG A 239 -26.43 5.46 -7.63
N ILE A 240 -26.26 4.60 -6.64
CA ILE A 240 -26.92 3.29 -6.52
C ILE A 240 -28.19 3.41 -5.67
N ARG A 241 -28.10 4.12 -4.53
CA ARG A 241 -29.23 4.40 -3.63
C ARG A 241 -29.10 5.82 -3.07
N PRO A 242 -30.13 6.64 -3.15
CA PRO A 242 -30.06 8.02 -2.64
C PRO A 242 -29.88 7.99 -1.11
N HIS A 243 -29.02 8.87 -0.59
CA HIS A 243 -28.77 8.98 0.86
C HIS A 243 -30.03 9.29 1.68
N ALA A 244 -31.08 9.84 1.07
CA ALA A 244 -32.37 10.03 1.69
C ALA A 244 -32.98 8.73 2.23
N ALA A 245 -32.76 7.60 1.53
CA ALA A 245 -33.21 6.28 2.00
C ALA A 245 -32.46 5.84 3.27
N GLY A 246 -31.18 6.17 3.38
CA GLY A 246 -30.40 5.96 4.61
C GLY A 246 -30.86 6.83 5.77
N GLY A 247 -31.23 8.09 5.48
CA GLY A 247 -31.83 9.00 6.46
C GLY A 247 -33.15 8.47 7.01
N GLU A 248 -34.05 8.06 6.12
CA GLU A 248 -35.33 7.45 6.50
C GLU A 248 -35.14 6.16 7.31
N LEU A 249 -34.19 5.32 6.93
CA LEU A 249 -33.86 4.11 7.69
C LEU A 249 -33.35 4.45 9.12
N ALA A 250 -32.50 5.44 9.24
CA ALA A 250 -32.01 5.89 10.54
C ALA A 250 -33.15 6.41 11.44
N GLU A 251 -34.11 7.16 10.88
CA GLU A 251 -35.30 7.62 11.61
C GLU A 251 -36.17 6.45 12.07
N ILE A 252 -36.47 5.48 11.21
CA ILE A 252 -37.28 4.31 11.52
C ILE A 252 -36.68 3.46 12.64
N LEU A 253 -35.34 3.28 12.59
CA LEU A 253 -34.63 2.47 13.58
C LEU A 253 -34.09 3.27 14.77
N HIS A 254 -34.45 4.54 14.89
CA HIS A 254 -33.98 5.45 15.95
C HIS A 254 -32.45 5.50 16.07
N GLY A 255 -31.77 5.34 14.94
CA GLY A 255 -30.30 5.30 14.83
C GLY A 255 -29.66 6.66 14.54
N SER A 256 -28.34 6.65 14.51
CA SER A 256 -27.53 7.80 14.07
C SER A 256 -27.27 7.73 12.56
N LEU A 257 -27.16 8.90 11.92
CA LEU A 257 -26.84 9.04 10.50
C LEU A 257 -25.55 9.86 10.35
N VAL A 258 -24.63 9.36 9.52
CA VAL A 258 -23.46 10.09 9.06
C VAL A 258 -23.50 10.16 7.53
N ILE A 259 -23.48 11.36 6.98
CA ILE A 259 -23.35 11.58 5.53
C ILE A 259 -21.87 11.86 5.22
N VAL A 260 -21.31 11.06 4.32
CA VAL A 260 -19.95 11.27 3.79
C VAL A 260 -20.05 12.21 2.60
N ALA A 261 -19.54 13.42 2.78
CA ALA A 261 -19.63 14.48 1.76
C ALA A 261 -18.88 14.08 0.48
N GLY A 262 -19.56 14.18 -0.68
CA GLY A 262 -19.02 13.77 -1.97
C GLY A 262 -18.81 12.25 -2.13
N GLY A 263 -19.16 11.45 -1.14
CA GLY A 263 -18.98 9.99 -1.15
C GLY A 263 -20.00 9.28 -2.03
N GLY A 264 -19.58 8.21 -2.71
CA GLY A 264 -20.43 7.32 -3.50
C GLY A 264 -21.08 6.22 -2.65
N HIS A 265 -21.47 5.12 -3.29
CA HIS A 265 -22.15 3.99 -2.64
C HIS A 265 -21.24 3.14 -1.74
N GLY A 266 -19.93 3.17 -1.98
CA GLY A 266 -18.92 2.37 -1.28
C GLY A 266 -17.89 3.17 -0.51
N PRO A 267 -18.26 4.08 0.41
CA PRO A 267 -17.31 4.95 1.10
C PRO A 267 -16.27 4.16 1.93
N MET A 268 -16.58 2.93 2.38
CA MET A 268 -15.62 2.09 3.11
C MET A 268 -14.40 1.68 2.26
N ALA A 269 -14.47 1.76 0.94
CA ALA A 269 -13.36 1.46 0.05
C ALA A 269 -12.65 2.74 -0.44
N ARG A 270 -13.32 3.90 -0.48
CA ARG A 270 -12.73 5.16 -0.92
C ARG A 270 -12.20 5.99 0.25
N ASP A 271 -12.92 6.00 1.38
CA ASP A 271 -12.56 6.70 2.61
C ASP A 271 -12.42 5.72 3.80
N PRO A 272 -11.52 4.72 3.70
CA PRO A 272 -11.46 3.62 4.66
C PRO A 272 -11.13 4.09 6.08
N ILE A 273 -10.31 5.12 6.24
CA ILE A 273 -9.91 5.61 7.57
C ILE A 273 -11.10 6.23 8.30
N LEU A 274 -11.86 7.10 7.63
CA LEU A 274 -13.07 7.69 8.18
C LEU A 274 -14.09 6.61 8.56
N VAL A 275 -14.39 5.70 7.64
CA VAL A 275 -15.42 4.66 7.87
C VAL A 275 -14.98 3.70 8.98
N ASN A 276 -13.70 3.30 9.03
CA ASN A 276 -13.18 2.45 10.09
C ASN A 276 -13.30 3.15 11.46
N GLN A 277 -12.98 4.43 11.54
CA GLN A 277 -13.13 5.21 12.77
C GLN A 277 -14.59 5.28 13.24
N LEU A 278 -15.54 5.54 12.33
CA LEU A 278 -16.96 5.57 12.64
C LEU A 278 -17.45 4.20 13.18
N ILE A 279 -16.97 3.10 12.58
CA ILE A 279 -17.28 1.75 13.06
C ILE A 279 -16.68 1.53 14.46
N GLU A 280 -15.41 1.86 14.69
CA GLU A 280 -14.73 1.72 15.99
C GLU A 280 -15.45 2.54 17.09
N ASP A 281 -15.80 3.79 16.81
CA ASP A 281 -16.50 4.67 17.76
C ASP A 281 -17.90 4.13 18.10
N PHE A 282 -18.60 3.59 17.10
CA PHE A 282 -19.89 2.94 17.34
C PHE A 282 -19.73 1.66 18.18
N VAL A 283 -18.76 0.80 17.86
CA VAL A 283 -18.47 -0.41 18.65
C VAL A 283 -18.11 -0.06 20.08
N GLU A 284 -17.32 0.98 20.31
CA GLU A 284 -16.98 1.46 21.66
C GLU A 284 -18.20 1.98 22.42
N THR A 285 -19.19 2.55 21.72
CA THR A 285 -20.45 2.99 22.36
C THR A 285 -21.30 1.81 22.84
N VAL A 286 -21.39 0.72 22.05
CA VAL A 286 -22.23 -0.45 22.38
C VAL A 286 -21.51 -1.53 23.19
N ALA A 287 -20.18 -1.51 23.21
CA ALA A 287 -19.33 -2.44 23.95
C ALA A 287 -18.02 -1.76 24.42
N PRO A 288 -18.09 -0.86 25.42
CA PRO A 288 -16.94 -0.06 25.87
C PRO A 288 -15.75 -0.90 26.34
N THR A 289 -14.56 -0.62 25.79
CA THR A 289 -13.30 -1.31 26.13
C THR A 289 -12.16 -0.36 26.49
N ARG A 290 -12.24 0.92 26.12
CA ARG A 290 -11.17 1.90 26.30
C ARG A 290 -11.09 2.44 27.72
N SER A 291 -9.86 2.58 28.25
CA SER A 291 -9.57 3.33 29.46
C SER A 291 -9.37 4.81 29.12
N THR A 292 -9.74 5.70 30.07
CA THR A 292 -9.53 7.14 29.90
C THR A 292 -8.06 7.52 29.84
N THR A 293 -7.64 8.25 28.82
CA THR A 293 -6.28 8.77 28.67
C THR A 293 -6.06 9.95 29.63
N ARG A 294 -4.93 9.93 30.37
CA ARG A 294 -4.57 11.03 31.26
C ARG A 294 -3.86 12.13 30.48
N TRP A 295 -4.41 13.34 30.50
CA TRP A 295 -3.79 14.51 29.88
C TRP A 295 -2.53 14.96 30.66
N VAL A 296 -1.43 15.25 29.95
CA VAL A 296 -0.18 15.79 30.51
C VAL A 296 0.12 17.14 29.86
N HIS A 297 0.51 18.13 30.69
CA HIS A 297 0.78 19.48 30.22
C HIS A 297 2.04 19.52 29.32
N ALA A 298 1.89 20.01 28.09
CA ALA A 298 2.92 19.96 27.03
C ALA A 298 4.23 20.69 27.40
N ALA A 299 4.15 21.80 28.18
CA ALA A 299 5.32 22.58 28.57
C ALA A 299 6.31 21.83 29.50
N CYS A 300 5.91 20.70 30.07
CA CYS A 300 6.71 19.93 31.02
C CYS A 300 7.31 18.65 30.42
N ARG A 301 7.18 18.45 29.11
CA ARG A 301 7.68 17.23 28.46
C ARG A 301 8.85 17.50 27.53
N GLN A 302 9.72 16.50 27.40
CA GLN A 302 10.78 16.45 26.42
C GLN A 302 10.21 16.42 24.99
N LYS A 303 10.82 17.10 24.04
CA LYS A 303 10.44 17.03 22.62
C LYS A 303 10.69 15.64 22.06
N ARG A 304 9.79 15.20 21.21
CA ARG A 304 9.83 13.87 20.58
C ARG A 304 9.57 13.96 19.10
N ALA A 305 10.31 13.19 18.34
CA ALA A 305 10.07 12.94 16.93
C ALA A 305 9.73 11.47 16.69
N LEU A 306 8.82 11.21 15.77
CA LEU A 306 8.56 9.89 15.22
C LEU A 306 9.15 9.84 13.81
N TYR A 307 10.10 8.95 13.58
CA TYR A 307 10.68 8.74 12.26
C TYR A 307 10.07 7.49 11.63
N VAL A 308 9.51 7.63 10.42
CA VAL A 308 8.96 6.54 9.63
C VAL A 308 9.82 6.37 8.40
N SER A 309 10.61 5.30 8.39
CA SER A 309 11.59 5.02 7.33
C SER A 309 11.01 4.03 6.33
N SER A 310 11.16 4.32 5.03
CA SER A 310 10.71 3.43 3.96
C SER A 310 11.30 2.03 4.08
N PRO A 311 10.49 0.97 4.01
CA PRO A 311 10.98 -0.40 4.13
C PRO A 311 11.52 -0.97 2.82
N ILE A 312 11.32 -0.30 1.69
CA ILE A 312 11.60 -0.86 0.35
C ILE A 312 13.11 -1.00 0.10
N GLY A 313 13.95 -0.19 0.77
CA GLY A 313 15.40 -0.28 0.61
C GLY A 313 16.19 0.05 1.86
N LEU A 314 17.30 -0.66 2.12
CA LEU A 314 18.20 -0.36 3.24
C LEU A 314 18.90 1.01 3.11
N GLY A 315 18.93 1.56 1.92
CA GLY A 315 19.49 2.88 1.65
C GLY A 315 18.75 4.00 2.35
N HIS A 316 17.43 3.91 2.43
CA HIS A 316 16.59 4.85 3.17
C HIS A 316 17.00 4.87 4.64
N ALA A 317 17.09 3.72 5.29
CA ALA A 317 17.50 3.64 6.69
C ALA A 317 18.86 4.27 6.97
N LEU A 318 19.83 4.12 6.08
CA LEU A 318 21.16 4.71 6.24
C LEU A 318 21.13 6.24 6.16
N ARG A 319 20.40 6.79 5.17
CA ARG A 319 20.23 8.24 5.05
C ARG A 319 19.47 8.83 6.23
N ASP A 320 18.43 8.12 6.70
CA ASP A 320 17.60 8.56 7.80
C ASP A 320 18.38 8.59 9.13
N VAL A 321 19.21 7.59 9.40
CA VAL A 321 20.12 7.57 10.56
C VAL A 321 21.10 8.74 10.50
N ALA A 322 21.63 9.05 9.31
CA ALA A 322 22.52 10.21 9.14
C ALA A 322 21.81 11.54 9.44
N ILE A 323 20.57 11.70 8.94
CA ILE A 323 19.74 12.88 9.22
C ILE A 323 19.42 12.98 10.71
N ALA A 324 19.03 11.87 11.35
CA ALA A 324 18.73 11.83 12.80
C ALA A 324 19.94 12.20 13.65
N GLY A 325 21.14 11.76 13.25
CA GLY A 325 22.40 12.15 13.88
C GLY A 325 22.64 13.65 13.81
N GLU A 326 22.43 14.27 12.64
CA GLU A 326 22.56 15.73 12.46
C GLU A 326 21.43 16.49 13.21
N LEU A 327 20.21 15.98 13.22
CA LEU A 327 19.09 16.60 13.94
C LEU A 327 19.35 16.66 15.46
N ARG A 328 19.97 15.63 16.04
CA ARG A 328 20.39 15.63 17.45
C ARG A 328 21.50 16.65 17.76
N ARG A 329 22.30 17.09 16.77
CA ARG A 329 23.23 18.21 16.96
C ARG A 329 22.52 19.54 17.15
N HIS A 330 21.34 19.71 16.49
CA HIS A 330 20.51 20.90 16.68
C HIS A 330 19.68 20.82 17.97
N HIS A 331 19.18 19.63 18.31
CA HIS A 331 18.33 19.36 19.48
C HIS A 331 18.91 18.17 20.29
N PRO A 332 19.90 18.36 21.14
CA PRO A 332 20.59 17.27 21.86
C PRO A 332 19.68 16.42 22.74
N ASP A 333 18.59 17.01 23.27
CA ASP A 333 17.64 16.33 24.14
C ASP A 333 16.43 15.72 23.38
N LEU A 334 16.44 15.77 22.04
CA LEU A 334 15.36 15.22 21.22
C LEU A 334 15.33 13.69 21.32
N GLN A 335 14.19 13.16 21.73
CA GLN A 335 13.93 11.73 21.65
C GLN A 335 13.38 11.41 20.26
N ILE A 336 13.97 10.43 19.57
CA ILE A 336 13.51 9.94 18.28
C ILE A 336 13.10 8.48 18.44
N ASP A 337 11.83 8.19 18.18
CA ASP A 337 11.28 6.84 18.08
C ASP A 337 11.15 6.48 16.59
N TRP A 338 11.39 5.22 16.24
CA TRP A 338 11.36 4.76 14.86
C TRP A 338 10.20 3.77 14.64
N LEU A 339 9.32 4.10 13.73
CA LEU A 339 8.29 3.18 13.24
C LEU A 339 8.80 2.60 11.91
N ALA A 340 9.24 1.35 11.92
CA ALA A 340 9.95 0.75 10.80
C ALA A 340 9.72 -0.76 10.70
N GLN A 341 9.88 -1.31 9.50
CA GLN A 341 9.70 -2.72 9.19
C GLN A 341 11.03 -3.44 8.98
N HIS A 342 11.01 -4.76 9.07
CA HIS A 342 12.15 -5.57 8.64
C HIS A 342 12.32 -5.49 7.11
N PRO A 343 13.55 -5.29 6.55
CA PRO A 343 14.87 -5.41 7.21
C PRO A 343 15.46 -4.10 7.78
N VAL A 344 14.77 -2.95 7.65
CA VAL A 344 15.23 -1.64 8.12
C VAL A 344 15.55 -1.65 9.62
N THR A 345 14.73 -2.34 10.41
CA THR A 345 14.95 -2.47 11.88
C THR A 345 16.35 -2.96 12.23
N LYS A 346 16.97 -3.83 11.41
CA LYS A 346 18.37 -4.28 11.66
C LYS A 346 19.39 -3.16 11.54
N VAL A 347 19.18 -2.23 10.61
CA VAL A 347 20.06 -1.06 10.45
C VAL A 347 19.91 -0.15 11.66
N LEU A 348 18.67 0.14 12.06
CA LEU A 348 18.33 0.99 13.20
C LEU A 348 18.89 0.44 14.51
N GLU A 349 18.67 -0.85 14.79
CA GLU A 349 19.19 -1.54 15.97
C GLU A 349 20.74 -1.51 16.02
N SER A 350 21.40 -1.73 14.88
CA SER A 350 22.86 -1.66 14.80
C SER A 350 23.41 -0.24 14.99
N ALA A 351 22.62 0.77 14.69
CA ALA A 351 22.92 2.18 14.96
C ALA A 351 22.57 2.62 16.39
N GLY A 352 21.96 1.74 17.20
CA GLY A 352 21.51 2.05 18.56
C GLY A 352 20.24 2.89 18.63
N GLU A 353 19.44 2.89 17.56
CA GLU A 353 18.18 3.62 17.47
C GLU A 353 17.04 2.86 18.18
N HIS A 354 16.07 3.62 18.69
CA HIS A 354 14.92 3.06 19.40
C HIS A 354 13.76 2.73 18.44
N VAL A 355 13.62 1.46 18.09
CA VAL A 355 12.48 0.98 17.29
C VAL A 355 11.25 0.89 18.18
N HIS A 356 10.17 1.58 17.76
CA HIS A 356 8.91 1.59 18.51
C HIS A 356 8.26 0.19 18.52
N PRO A 357 7.75 -0.28 19.69
CA PRO A 357 7.17 -1.64 19.80
C PRO A 357 6.00 -1.92 18.84
N ALA A 358 5.25 -0.90 18.44
CA ALA A 358 4.17 -1.01 17.46
C ALA A 358 4.65 -1.43 16.07
N SER A 359 5.94 -1.31 15.75
CA SER A 359 6.55 -1.75 14.48
C SER A 359 6.24 -3.23 14.15
N ARG A 360 6.01 -4.06 15.16
CA ARG A 360 5.60 -5.47 14.98
C ARG A 360 4.25 -5.66 14.30
N TRP A 361 3.41 -4.63 14.30
CA TRP A 361 2.07 -4.65 13.71
C TRP A 361 2.03 -4.11 12.27
N LEU A 362 3.14 -3.56 11.79
CA LEU A 362 3.23 -3.12 10.40
C LEU A 362 3.19 -4.31 9.45
N ALA A 363 2.35 -4.22 8.43
CA ALA A 363 2.36 -5.18 7.33
C ALA A 363 3.58 -4.93 6.44
N ASN A 364 4.20 -6.00 5.93
CA ASN A 364 5.53 -5.92 5.30
C ASN A 364 5.45 -5.57 3.82
N GLU A 365 5.69 -4.32 3.49
CA GLU A 365 5.72 -3.80 2.11
C GLU A 365 6.83 -4.45 1.26
N SER A 366 8.03 -4.63 1.83
CA SER A 366 9.14 -5.27 1.09
C SER A 366 8.82 -6.73 0.71
N ALA A 367 8.10 -7.47 1.56
CA ALA A 367 7.66 -8.81 1.24
C ALA A 367 6.62 -8.81 0.11
N HIS A 368 5.70 -7.83 0.11
CA HIS A 368 4.74 -7.66 -0.98
C HIS A 368 5.46 -7.38 -2.31
N ILE A 369 6.40 -6.46 -2.33
CA ILE A 369 7.20 -6.13 -3.53
C ILE A 369 7.98 -7.36 -4.03
N GLU A 370 8.50 -8.20 -3.11
CA GLU A 370 9.19 -9.44 -3.46
C GLU A 370 8.24 -10.47 -4.11
N ASP A 371 7.02 -10.59 -3.60
CA ASP A 371 5.99 -11.49 -4.15
C ASP A 371 5.48 -11.05 -5.53
N GLU A 372 5.45 -9.73 -5.80
CA GLU A 372 5.05 -9.17 -7.10
C GLU A 372 6.17 -9.26 -8.16
N ALA A 373 7.41 -9.52 -7.75
CA ALA A 373 8.55 -9.56 -8.64
C ALA A 373 8.75 -10.93 -9.27
N HIS A 374 9.08 -10.95 -10.56
CA HIS A 374 9.39 -12.14 -11.31
C HIS A 374 10.75 -12.03 -11.96
N GLU A 375 11.56 -13.07 -11.93
CA GLU A 375 12.94 -13.11 -12.48
C GLU A 375 13.73 -11.82 -12.16
N HIS A 376 13.82 -10.88 -13.09
CA HIS A 376 14.43 -9.55 -12.94
C HIS A 376 13.44 -8.49 -13.44
N ASP A 377 12.21 -8.64 -13.04
CA ASP A 377 11.06 -7.86 -13.49
C ASP A 377 10.17 -7.47 -12.32
N LEU A 378 9.79 -6.20 -12.27
CA LEU A 378 8.88 -5.65 -11.28
C LEU A 378 8.12 -4.48 -11.89
N HIS A 379 6.84 -4.68 -12.13
CA HIS A 379 5.93 -3.58 -12.44
C HIS A 379 5.68 -2.71 -11.19
N ALA A 380 6.65 -1.87 -10.85
CA ALA A 380 6.69 -1.17 -9.57
C ALA A 380 5.43 -0.33 -9.32
N PHE A 381 4.93 0.40 -10.32
CA PHE A 381 3.70 1.18 -10.19
C PHE A 381 2.49 0.29 -9.84
N GLN A 382 2.32 -0.85 -10.53
CA GLN A 382 1.22 -1.76 -10.25
C GLN A 382 1.37 -2.47 -8.90
N ALA A 383 2.59 -2.83 -8.52
CA ALA A 383 2.87 -3.42 -7.21
C ALA A 383 2.48 -2.46 -6.07
N ILE A 384 2.82 -1.17 -6.20
CA ILE A 384 2.44 -0.14 -5.23
C ILE A 384 0.92 0.06 -5.19
N ARG A 385 0.24 0.08 -6.34
CA ARG A 385 -1.24 0.14 -6.38
C ARG A 385 -1.92 -1.02 -5.64
N ARG A 386 -1.29 -2.20 -5.61
CA ARG A 386 -1.80 -3.40 -4.92
C ARG A 386 -1.46 -3.45 -3.44
N MET A 387 -0.78 -2.44 -2.90
CA MET A 387 -0.48 -2.32 -1.47
C MET A 387 -1.58 -1.61 -0.66
N ASP A 388 -2.71 -1.26 -1.24
CA ASP A 388 -3.75 -0.45 -0.61
C ASP A 388 -4.18 -0.99 0.78
N GLU A 389 -4.35 -2.30 0.93
CA GLU A 389 -4.64 -2.96 2.21
C GLU A 389 -3.49 -2.79 3.22
N ILE A 390 -2.24 -2.91 2.75
CA ILE A 390 -1.03 -2.72 3.57
C ILE A 390 -0.94 -1.28 4.04
N LEU A 391 -1.17 -0.31 3.14
CA LEU A 391 -1.10 1.12 3.46
C LEU A 391 -2.14 1.52 4.52
N VAL A 392 -3.38 1.03 4.42
CA VAL A 392 -4.41 1.26 5.44
C VAL A 392 -4.02 0.67 6.79
N ASN A 393 -3.50 -0.57 6.81
CA ASN A 393 -2.99 -1.19 8.04
C ASN A 393 -1.88 -0.35 8.67
N ASN A 394 -0.87 0.05 7.87
CA ASN A 394 0.30 0.76 8.37
C ASN A 394 -0.06 2.17 8.86
N PHE A 395 -0.96 2.86 8.16
CA PHE A 395 -1.51 4.12 8.65
C PHE A 395 -2.29 3.95 9.98
N THR A 396 -3.04 2.87 10.13
CA THR A 396 -3.74 2.58 11.39
C THR A 396 -2.77 2.37 12.55
N VAL A 397 -1.67 1.63 12.32
CA VAL A 397 -0.59 1.49 13.32
C VAL A 397 0.01 2.83 13.68
N PHE A 398 0.33 3.65 12.67
CA PHE A 398 0.84 5.00 12.86
C PHE A 398 -0.14 5.87 13.67
N ARG A 399 -1.42 5.90 13.32
CA ARG A 399 -2.47 6.64 14.03
C ARG A 399 -2.51 6.27 15.51
N ASP A 400 -2.53 4.99 15.82
CA ASP A 400 -2.54 4.51 17.19
C ASP A 400 -1.30 5.00 17.97
N VAL A 401 -0.11 4.96 17.37
CA VAL A 401 1.13 5.43 17.98
C VAL A 401 1.07 6.93 18.32
N VAL A 402 0.58 7.77 17.40
CA VAL A 402 0.49 9.23 17.64
C VAL A 402 -0.68 9.63 18.53
N GLU A 403 -1.68 8.77 18.67
CA GLU A 403 -2.78 8.96 19.63
C GLU A 403 -2.35 8.57 21.07
N GLU A 404 -1.63 7.45 21.21
CA GLU A 404 -1.13 6.96 22.50
C GLU A 404 -0.03 7.86 23.07
N GLN A 405 0.82 8.40 22.19
CA GLN A 405 1.94 9.22 22.57
C GLN A 405 2.02 10.48 21.71
N HIS A 406 2.20 11.62 22.37
CA HIS A 406 2.38 12.89 21.67
C HIS A 406 3.78 12.99 21.05
N TYR A 407 3.82 13.33 19.78
CA TYR A 407 5.01 13.71 19.02
C TYR A 407 4.92 15.17 18.58
N ASP A 408 6.04 15.88 18.61
CA ASP A 408 6.15 17.26 18.11
C ASP A 408 6.36 17.27 16.60
N LEU A 409 7.13 16.29 16.11
CA LEU A 409 7.50 16.14 14.71
C LEU A 409 7.32 14.68 14.27
N VAL A 410 6.71 14.48 13.11
CA VAL A 410 6.70 13.23 12.36
C VAL A 410 7.53 13.44 11.11
N ILE A 411 8.46 12.54 10.83
CA ILE A 411 9.32 12.55 9.65
C ILE A 411 9.02 11.29 8.86
N GLY A 412 8.50 11.43 7.65
CA GLY A 412 8.17 10.34 6.75
C GLY A 412 9.12 10.31 5.55
N ASP A 413 9.99 9.31 5.46
CA ASP A 413 10.79 9.03 4.29
C ASP A 413 10.04 8.04 3.40
N GLU A 414 9.41 8.57 2.36
CA GLU A 414 8.51 7.83 1.47
C GLU A 414 7.43 7.02 2.21
N ALA A 415 6.93 7.57 3.31
CA ALA A 415 5.80 7.03 4.06
C ALA A 415 4.49 7.40 3.34
N TRP A 416 4.23 6.73 2.22
CA TRP A 416 3.10 7.01 1.31
C TRP A 416 1.75 6.90 1.98
N ASP A 417 1.58 5.95 2.90
CA ASP A 417 0.42 5.74 3.73
C ASP A 417 0.08 6.96 4.59
N ILE A 418 1.09 7.52 5.27
CA ILE A 418 0.90 8.69 6.13
C ILE A 418 0.56 9.92 5.31
N ASP A 419 1.31 10.19 4.25
CA ASP A 419 1.08 11.35 3.40
C ASP A 419 -0.31 11.32 2.74
N TYR A 420 -0.66 10.19 2.14
CA TYR A 420 -1.94 10.02 1.46
C TYR A 420 -3.12 10.17 2.43
N PHE A 421 -3.14 9.40 3.52
CA PHE A 421 -4.29 9.41 4.42
C PHE A 421 -4.41 10.65 5.31
N LEU A 422 -3.32 11.38 5.55
CA LEU A 422 -3.42 12.70 6.17
C LEU A 422 -3.98 13.77 5.21
N HIS A 423 -3.77 13.65 3.91
CA HIS A 423 -4.43 14.53 2.95
C HIS A 423 -5.93 14.22 2.82
N GLU A 424 -6.32 12.96 2.91
CA GLU A 424 -7.73 12.55 2.93
C GLU A 424 -8.42 12.88 4.27
N ASN A 425 -7.68 12.86 5.39
CA ASN A 425 -8.20 13.07 6.75
C ASN A 425 -7.37 14.14 7.50
N PRO A 426 -7.42 15.43 7.07
CA PRO A 426 -6.57 16.49 7.59
C PRO A 426 -6.76 16.79 9.09
N GLU A 427 -7.89 16.43 9.67
CA GLU A 427 -8.20 16.57 11.09
C GLU A 427 -7.40 15.65 12.00
N LEU A 428 -6.80 14.58 11.46
CA LEU A 428 -5.95 13.66 12.22
C LEU A 428 -4.54 14.21 12.44
N LYS A 429 -4.13 15.25 11.73
CA LYS A 429 -2.82 15.86 11.88
C LYS A 429 -2.73 16.69 13.16
N ARG A 430 -1.93 16.24 14.14
CA ARG A 430 -1.73 16.90 15.46
C ARG A 430 -0.27 17.18 15.79
N PHE A 431 0.61 17.13 14.81
CA PHE A 431 2.08 17.24 14.89
C PHE A 431 2.60 18.02 13.68
N ALA A 432 3.84 18.50 13.73
CA ALA A 432 4.51 18.96 12.53
C ALA A 432 4.85 17.74 11.65
N PHE A 433 4.61 17.81 10.35
CA PHE A 433 4.88 16.71 9.42
C PHE A 433 5.85 17.13 8.32
N ALA A 434 6.97 16.41 8.25
CA ALA A 434 7.96 16.53 7.19
C ALA A 434 7.91 15.29 6.29
N TRP A 435 7.72 15.50 5.01
CA TRP A 435 7.76 14.47 3.97
C TRP A 435 9.09 14.52 3.23
N MET A 436 9.72 13.37 3.02
CA MET A 436 10.94 13.24 2.22
C MET A 436 10.76 12.23 1.11
N THR A 437 11.38 12.50 -0.04
CA THR A 437 11.43 11.58 -1.18
C THR A 437 12.64 11.88 -2.06
N ASP A 438 13.08 10.93 -2.86
CA ASP A 438 14.14 11.12 -3.85
C ASP A 438 13.67 11.07 -5.30
N PHE A 439 12.38 10.86 -5.51
CA PHE A 439 11.72 11.03 -6.81
C PHE A 439 10.32 11.65 -6.66
N VAL A 440 9.81 12.24 -7.72
CA VAL A 440 8.46 12.80 -7.79
C VAL A 440 7.86 12.46 -9.15
N GLY A 441 6.61 11.99 -9.13
CA GLY A 441 5.83 11.63 -10.31
C GLY A 441 5.97 10.18 -10.74
N TRP A 442 4.82 9.60 -11.03
CA TRP A 442 4.68 8.28 -11.64
C TRP A 442 4.83 8.41 -13.15
N LEU A 443 5.70 7.60 -13.75
CA LEU A 443 5.93 7.60 -15.19
C LEU A 443 5.53 6.23 -15.77
N PRO A 444 4.75 6.21 -16.87
CA PRO A 444 4.32 4.96 -17.48
C PRO A 444 5.49 4.25 -18.15
N MET A 445 5.55 2.94 -18.00
CA MET A 445 6.49 2.13 -18.78
C MET A 445 6.01 2.02 -20.23
N PRO A 446 6.94 1.99 -21.22
CA PRO A 446 6.58 2.03 -22.65
C PRO A 446 5.68 0.90 -23.12
N ASP A 447 5.78 -0.27 -22.52
CA ASP A 447 4.99 -1.46 -22.84
C ASP A 447 3.59 -1.46 -22.19
N GLY A 448 3.34 -0.61 -21.17
CA GLY A 448 2.03 -0.39 -20.56
C GLY A 448 1.05 0.41 -21.43
N ALA A 449 1.52 0.97 -22.53
CA ALA A 449 0.76 1.71 -23.53
C ALA A 449 -0.16 2.81 -22.93
N ASP A 450 -1.26 3.14 -23.61
CA ASP A 450 -2.20 4.20 -23.21
C ASP A 450 -2.90 3.92 -21.88
N ALA A 451 -3.08 2.65 -21.52
CA ALA A 451 -3.75 2.27 -20.27
C ALA A 451 -2.91 2.64 -19.03
N GLU A 452 -1.61 2.32 -19.05
CA GLU A 452 -0.73 2.70 -17.94
C GLU A 452 -0.47 4.21 -17.91
N ALA A 453 -0.37 4.85 -19.07
CA ALA A 453 -0.24 6.31 -19.16
C ALA A 453 -1.46 7.03 -18.55
N ALA A 454 -2.67 6.53 -18.78
CA ALA A 454 -3.87 7.09 -18.17
C ALA A 454 -3.88 6.89 -16.64
N LEU A 455 -3.51 5.70 -16.14
CA LEU A 455 -3.46 5.41 -14.72
C LEU A 455 -2.40 6.21 -13.97
N THR A 456 -1.19 6.33 -14.52
CA THR A 456 -0.12 7.14 -13.90
C THR A 456 -0.48 8.62 -13.88
N ALA A 457 -1.12 9.13 -14.94
CA ALA A 457 -1.61 10.50 -15.00
C ALA A 457 -2.70 10.78 -13.96
N ASP A 458 -3.63 9.82 -13.73
CA ASP A 458 -4.68 9.92 -12.72
C ASP A 458 -4.10 9.99 -11.29
N TYR A 459 -3.14 9.12 -10.97
CA TYR A 459 -2.46 9.15 -9.67
C TYR A 459 -1.64 10.43 -9.43
N ASN A 460 -1.00 10.93 -10.49
CA ASN A 460 -0.30 12.22 -10.43
C ASN A 460 -1.26 13.37 -10.23
N ALA A 461 -2.41 13.38 -10.91
CA ALA A 461 -3.45 14.38 -10.76
C ALA A 461 -3.99 14.41 -9.32
N GLU A 462 -4.33 13.26 -8.76
CA GLU A 462 -4.78 13.12 -7.36
C GLU A 462 -3.76 13.73 -6.38
N MET A 463 -2.47 13.38 -6.50
CA MET A 463 -1.40 13.95 -5.66
C MET A 463 -1.35 15.48 -5.77
N ILE A 464 -1.43 16.02 -6.98
CA ILE A 464 -1.40 17.48 -7.23
C ILE A 464 -2.60 18.17 -6.60
N GLU A 465 -3.80 17.60 -6.76
CA GLU A 465 -5.05 18.12 -6.19
C GLU A 465 -5.05 18.09 -4.67
N GLN A 466 -4.63 17.00 -4.06
CA GLN A 466 -4.48 16.87 -2.61
C GLN A 466 -3.53 17.94 -2.05
N ARG A 467 -2.37 18.14 -2.68
CA ARG A 467 -1.41 19.17 -2.29
C ARG A 467 -1.96 20.59 -2.47
N ALA A 468 -2.73 20.84 -3.52
CA ALA A 468 -3.35 22.15 -3.74
C ALA A 468 -4.45 22.44 -2.70
N ARG A 469 -5.25 21.43 -2.34
CA ARG A 469 -6.36 21.53 -1.39
C ARG A 469 -5.89 21.71 0.05
N PHE A 470 -4.87 20.94 0.48
CA PHE A 470 -4.41 20.88 1.88
C PHE A 470 -2.90 21.14 2.02
N ARG A 471 -2.46 22.32 1.62
CA ARG A 471 -1.04 22.72 1.60
C ARG A 471 -0.32 22.59 2.95
N ARG A 472 -1.05 22.64 4.08
CA ARG A 472 -0.49 22.58 5.43
C ARG A 472 -0.40 21.17 6.01
N ILE A 473 -0.74 20.13 5.25
CA ILE A 473 -0.51 18.76 5.71
C ILE A 473 0.99 18.53 5.85
N ARG A 474 1.76 18.82 4.80
CA ARG A 474 3.22 18.82 4.91
C ARG A 474 3.67 20.20 5.37
N ASP A 475 4.21 20.31 6.57
CA ASP A 475 4.87 21.53 7.04
C ASP A 475 6.19 21.75 6.32
N ARG A 476 6.82 20.63 5.88
CA ARG A 476 8.01 20.64 5.03
C ARG A 476 7.95 19.48 4.04
N SER A 477 8.30 19.74 2.78
CA SER A 477 8.58 18.71 1.78
C SER A 477 10.04 18.80 1.39
N ILE A 478 10.79 17.70 1.52
CA ILE A 478 12.22 17.67 1.25
C ILE A 478 12.51 16.72 0.09
N PHE A 479 13.16 17.24 -0.96
CA PHE A 479 13.66 16.42 -2.05
C PHE A 479 15.12 16.03 -1.79
N VAL A 480 15.42 14.72 -1.80
CA VAL A 480 16.76 14.18 -1.62
C VAL A 480 17.47 14.16 -2.97
N GLY A 481 18.06 15.27 -3.32
CA GLY A 481 18.74 15.55 -4.58
C GLY A 481 18.72 17.04 -4.88
N ASP A 482 19.17 17.38 -6.09
CA ASP A 482 19.16 18.72 -6.64
C ASP A 482 18.02 18.91 -7.65
N PRO A 483 17.63 20.13 -8.02
CA PRO A 483 16.64 20.36 -9.07
C PRO A 483 16.96 19.68 -10.40
N ASP A 484 18.25 19.56 -10.74
CA ASP A 484 18.71 18.91 -11.98
C ASP A 484 18.60 17.37 -11.96
N ASP A 485 18.33 16.77 -10.80
CA ASP A 485 18.09 15.34 -10.67
C ASP A 485 16.67 14.92 -11.07
N ILE A 486 15.79 15.91 -11.21
CA ILE A 486 14.39 15.67 -11.58
C ILE A 486 14.27 15.44 -13.09
N VAL A 487 13.53 14.42 -13.47
CA VAL A 487 13.26 14.11 -14.88
C VAL A 487 12.57 15.27 -15.59
N PRO A 488 12.89 15.53 -16.89
CA PRO A 488 12.33 16.64 -17.65
C PRO A 488 10.92 16.38 -18.21
N ASP A 489 10.21 15.40 -17.67
CA ASP A 489 8.90 14.95 -18.12
C ASP A 489 7.77 15.75 -17.47
N SER A 490 6.53 15.58 -17.95
CA SER A 490 5.31 16.03 -17.31
C SER A 490 4.66 14.91 -16.50
N PHE A 491 3.79 15.27 -15.56
CA PHE A 491 2.97 14.31 -14.80
C PHE A 491 1.93 13.56 -15.65
N GLY A 492 1.70 14.02 -16.87
CA GLY A 492 0.73 13.44 -17.82
C GLY A 492 0.21 14.52 -18.77
N PRO A 493 -0.70 14.14 -19.70
CA PRO A 493 -1.38 15.10 -20.56
C PRO A 493 -2.07 16.18 -19.73
N ASP A 494 -1.92 17.42 -20.11
CA ASP A 494 -2.52 18.60 -19.46
C ASP A 494 -2.11 18.84 -17.99
N LEU A 495 -1.15 18.08 -17.47
CA LEU A 495 -0.58 18.23 -16.13
C LEU A 495 0.75 19.00 -16.16
N PRO A 496 1.18 19.59 -15.05
CA PRO A 496 2.43 20.37 -14.98
C PRO A 496 3.68 19.55 -15.34
N ALA A 497 4.76 20.24 -15.70
CA ALA A 497 6.09 19.65 -15.75
C ALA A 497 6.53 19.24 -14.34
N ILE A 498 7.05 18.02 -14.18
CA ILE A 498 7.44 17.44 -12.89
C ILE A 498 8.46 18.34 -12.19
N ARG A 499 9.50 18.79 -12.92
CA ARG A 499 10.56 19.63 -12.37
C ARG A 499 10.01 20.95 -11.83
N ALA A 500 9.26 21.69 -12.63
CA ALA A 500 8.75 23.00 -12.23
C ALA A 500 7.80 22.92 -11.03
N TRP A 501 6.97 21.86 -10.97
CA TRP A 501 6.09 21.62 -9.84
C TRP A 501 6.87 21.26 -8.58
N THR A 502 7.90 20.42 -8.70
CA THR A 502 8.75 20.00 -7.57
C THR A 502 9.54 21.18 -7.01
N GLU A 503 10.14 22.01 -7.87
CA GLU A 503 10.85 23.25 -7.46
C GLU A 503 9.93 24.22 -6.69
N ALA A 504 8.64 24.25 -7.01
CA ALA A 504 7.66 25.11 -6.35
C ALA A 504 7.13 24.53 -5.01
N ASN A 505 7.29 23.23 -4.76
CA ASN A 505 6.68 22.54 -3.63
C ASN A 505 7.65 21.86 -2.66
N PHE A 506 8.96 21.82 -2.98
CA PHE A 506 9.97 21.13 -2.16
C PHE A 506 11.18 22.00 -1.87
N ASP A 507 11.78 21.75 -0.71
CA ASP A 507 13.12 22.19 -0.38
C ASP A 507 14.14 21.12 -0.79
N PHE A 508 15.27 21.50 -1.37
CA PHE A 508 16.28 20.58 -1.87
C PHE A 508 17.39 20.37 -0.84
N ALA A 509 17.57 19.13 -0.40
CA ALA A 509 18.64 18.79 0.53
C ALA A 509 19.98 18.49 -0.16
N GLY A 510 19.99 18.24 -1.47
CA GLY A 510 21.10 17.56 -2.12
C GLY A 510 21.10 16.08 -1.79
N TYR A 511 22.05 15.31 -2.33
CA TYR A 511 22.11 13.89 -2.04
C TYR A 511 22.58 13.63 -0.60
N ILE A 512 22.04 12.60 0.04
CA ILE A 512 22.38 12.22 1.40
C ILE A 512 23.13 10.90 1.38
N THR A 513 24.42 10.96 1.69
CA THR A 513 25.25 9.79 1.96
C THR A 513 25.26 9.51 3.46
N GLY A 514 25.29 8.25 3.85
CA GLY A 514 25.50 7.84 5.25
C GLY A 514 26.96 7.97 5.70
N PHE A 515 27.81 8.63 4.90
CA PHE A 515 29.25 8.77 5.11
C PHE A 515 29.78 10.01 4.38
N ASP A 516 30.95 10.48 4.80
CA ASP A 516 31.72 11.49 4.06
C ASP A 516 32.68 10.77 3.08
N PRO A 517 32.62 10.98 1.76
CA PRO A 517 33.61 10.43 0.83
C PRO A 517 35.04 10.80 1.14
N ALA A 518 35.29 11.91 1.82
CA ALA A 518 36.62 12.33 2.27
C ALA A 518 37.26 11.35 3.25
N ASP A 519 36.47 10.59 4.02
CA ASP A 519 36.96 9.56 4.95
C ASP A 519 37.62 8.37 4.21
N PHE A 520 37.40 8.24 2.91
CA PHE A 520 37.90 7.11 2.11
C PHE A 520 38.94 7.50 1.06
N VAL A 521 39.55 8.66 1.20
CA VAL A 521 40.63 9.13 0.29
C VAL A 521 41.86 8.20 0.38
N ASP A 522 42.23 7.73 1.59
CA ASP A 522 43.23 6.70 1.76
C ASP A 522 42.65 5.30 1.52
N ARG A 523 42.49 5.00 0.23
CA ARG A 523 41.92 3.73 -0.21
C ARG A 523 42.77 2.51 0.16
N ASP A 524 44.12 2.65 0.20
CA ASP A 524 45.02 1.54 0.50
C ASP A 524 44.89 1.10 1.95
N SER A 525 44.77 2.07 2.88
CA SER A 525 44.47 1.81 4.28
C SER A 525 43.09 1.14 4.43
N LEU A 526 42.05 1.65 3.77
CA LEU A 526 40.70 1.06 3.81
C LEU A 526 40.71 -0.37 3.25
N ARG A 527 41.43 -0.64 2.16
CA ARG A 527 41.55 -1.98 1.59
C ARG A 527 42.20 -2.96 2.56
N ALA A 528 43.29 -2.53 3.22
CA ALA A 528 43.98 -3.34 4.22
C ALA A 528 43.05 -3.69 5.41
N GLU A 529 42.29 -2.72 5.93
CA GLU A 529 41.28 -2.95 6.98
C GLU A 529 40.21 -3.97 6.58
N LEU A 530 39.78 -3.92 5.32
CA LEU A 530 38.73 -4.80 4.79
C LEU A 530 39.23 -6.17 4.31
N GLY A 531 40.56 -6.38 4.34
CA GLY A 531 41.22 -7.63 3.98
C GLY A 531 41.31 -7.83 2.48
N TYR A 532 41.45 -6.75 1.70
CA TYR A 532 41.73 -6.76 0.27
C TYR A 532 43.26 -6.60 0.04
N ALA A 533 43.84 -7.44 -0.83
CA ALA A 533 45.22 -7.34 -1.17
C ALA A 533 45.50 -6.09 -2.05
N PRO A 534 46.70 -5.47 -1.96
CA PRO A 534 47.02 -4.27 -2.72
C PRO A 534 47.01 -4.48 -4.24
N ASP A 535 47.36 -5.66 -4.70
CA ASP A 535 47.54 -6.04 -6.08
C ASP A 535 46.30 -6.72 -6.71
N GLU A 536 45.26 -7.10 -5.91
CA GLU A 536 44.04 -7.66 -6.45
C GLU A 536 43.06 -6.57 -6.95
N ARG A 537 42.29 -6.89 -7.98
CA ARG A 537 41.16 -6.07 -8.41
C ARG A 537 39.87 -6.65 -7.86
N VAL A 538 39.11 -5.86 -7.11
CA VAL A 538 37.88 -6.31 -6.42
C VAL A 538 36.66 -5.83 -7.17
N CYS A 539 35.85 -6.79 -7.65
CA CYS A 539 34.51 -6.54 -8.18
C CYS A 539 33.47 -6.95 -7.13
N ILE A 540 32.62 -5.99 -6.71
CA ILE A 540 31.49 -6.26 -5.82
C ILE A 540 30.24 -6.44 -6.65
N VAL A 541 29.51 -7.54 -6.43
CA VAL A 541 28.20 -7.78 -7.04
C VAL A 541 27.14 -7.73 -5.95
N THR A 542 26.19 -6.81 -6.06
CA THR A 542 25.12 -6.64 -5.06
C THR A 542 23.81 -6.15 -5.70
N VAL A 543 22.68 -6.52 -5.06
CA VAL A 543 21.33 -6.23 -5.58
C VAL A 543 20.45 -5.48 -4.58
N GLY A 544 21.05 -4.92 -3.52
CA GLY A 544 20.30 -4.18 -2.50
C GLY A 544 19.64 -5.07 -1.45
N GLY A 545 18.60 -4.55 -0.78
CA GLY A 545 17.98 -5.16 0.39
C GLY A 545 16.63 -5.84 0.18
N SER A 546 15.99 -5.65 -0.96
CA SER A 546 14.58 -6.05 -1.21
C SER A 546 14.37 -7.55 -1.54
N GLY A 547 15.42 -8.31 -1.83
CA GLY A 547 15.28 -9.73 -2.24
C GLY A 547 15.01 -9.95 -3.74
N VAL A 548 14.69 -8.92 -4.50
CA VAL A 548 14.26 -9.02 -5.91
C VAL A 548 15.39 -9.31 -6.90
N GLY A 549 16.65 -9.16 -6.51
CA GLY A 549 17.80 -9.23 -7.42
C GLY A 549 18.45 -10.61 -7.59
N GLY A 550 17.86 -11.69 -7.09
CA GLY A 550 18.47 -13.03 -7.11
C GLY A 550 18.84 -13.52 -8.51
N SER A 551 18.06 -13.18 -9.52
CA SER A 551 18.31 -13.54 -10.92
C SER A 551 19.53 -12.82 -11.45
N LEU A 552 19.71 -11.53 -11.21
CA LEU A 552 20.91 -10.79 -11.61
C LEU A 552 22.17 -11.36 -10.95
N LEU A 553 22.10 -11.74 -9.66
CA LEU A 553 23.25 -12.39 -9.00
C LEU A 553 23.66 -13.67 -9.73
N ARG A 554 22.71 -14.50 -10.17
CA ARG A 554 23.00 -15.72 -10.93
C ARG A 554 23.66 -15.40 -12.27
N ARG A 555 23.13 -14.43 -13.03
CA ARG A 555 23.74 -13.97 -14.31
C ARG A 555 25.15 -13.44 -14.12
N ALA A 556 25.37 -12.62 -13.09
CA ALA A 556 26.69 -12.12 -12.77
C ALA A 556 27.67 -13.27 -12.42
N ILE A 557 27.24 -14.24 -11.61
CA ILE A 557 28.05 -15.42 -11.25
C ILE A 557 28.41 -16.26 -12.50
N ASP A 558 27.51 -16.39 -13.45
CA ASP A 558 27.78 -17.11 -14.71
C ASP A 558 28.78 -16.39 -15.60
N ALA A 559 28.85 -15.07 -15.59
CA ALA A 559 29.80 -14.25 -16.32
C ALA A 559 31.22 -14.24 -15.69
N ILE A 560 31.36 -14.56 -14.38
CA ILE A 560 32.66 -14.48 -13.66
C ILE A 560 33.82 -15.19 -14.36
N PRO A 561 33.72 -16.47 -14.82
CA PRO A 561 34.85 -17.14 -15.46
C PRO A 561 35.31 -16.47 -16.74
N ILE A 562 34.38 -15.78 -17.43
CA ILE A 562 34.70 -15.05 -18.68
C ILE A 562 35.36 -13.72 -18.33
N ALA A 563 34.82 -12.99 -17.36
CA ALA A 563 35.38 -11.72 -16.91
C ALA A 563 36.82 -11.89 -16.36
N GLN A 564 37.09 -12.95 -15.60
CA GLN A 564 38.43 -13.27 -15.08
C GLN A 564 39.45 -13.62 -16.18
N ARG A 565 39.01 -14.07 -17.36
CA ARG A 565 39.90 -14.24 -18.54
C ARG A 565 40.20 -12.92 -19.27
N LYS A 566 39.30 -11.92 -19.09
CA LYS A 566 39.46 -10.61 -19.76
C LYS A 566 40.18 -9.59 -18.88
N VAL A 567 40.15 -9.76 -17.56
CA VAL A 567 40.72 -8.85 -16.56
C VAL A 567 41.53 -9.67 -15.57
N ASP A 568 42.86 -9.48 -15.57
CA ASP A 568 43.79 -10.18 -14.68
C ASP A 568 43.55 -9.77 -13.22
N ASP A 569 43.76 -10.73 -12.30
CA ASP A 569 43.68 -10.57 -10.85
C ASP A 569 42.30 -10.08 -10.34
N LEU A 570 41.22 -10.32 -11.12
CA LEU A 570 39.86 -9.93 -10.76
C LEU A 570 39.21 -10.93 -9.77
N ARG A 571 39.03 -10.46 -8.55
CA ARG A 571 38.32 -11.17 -7.47
C ARG A 571 36.89 -10.69 -7.37
N PHE A 572 35.96 -11.63 -7.23
CA PHE A 572 34.54 -11.31 -7.04
C PHE A 572 34.08 -11.50 -5.60
N VAL A 573 33.33 -10.52 -5.08
CA VAL A 573 32.63 -10.57 -3.81
C VAL A 573 31.15 -10.39 -4.10
N VAL A 574 30.38 -11.47 -3.93
CA VAL A 574 28.94 -11.49 -4.15
C VAL A 574 28.25 -11.26 -2.82
N VAL A 575 27.52 -10.15 -2.70
CA VAL A 575 26.76 -9.77 -1.51
C VAL A 575 25.27 -9.95 -1.83
N ALA A 576 24.65 -10.98 -1.22
CA ALA A 576 23.29 -11.39 -1.51
C ALA A 576 22.22 -10.46 -0.90
N GLY A 577 22.57 -9.71 0.15
CA GLY A 577 21.61 -8.92 0.92
C GLY A 577 20.92 -9.73 2.02
N PRO A 578 20.05 -9.11 2.82
CA PRO A 578 19.47 -9.74 4.03
C PRO A 578 18.36 -10.77 3.72
N ARG A 579 17.81 -10.78 2.52
CA ARG A 579 16.64 -11.60 2.13
C ARG A 579 16.95 -12.76 1.18
N ILE A 580 18.14 -12.78 0.55
CA ILE A 580 18.56 -13.88 -0.33
C ILE A 580 19.54 -14.78 0.43
N ASP A 581 19.22 -16.08 0.54
CA ASP A 581 20.17 -17.06 1.10
C ASP A 581 21.35 -17.26 0.12
N PRO A 582 22.58 -16.91 0.52
CA PRO A 582 23.76 -17.13 -0.33
C PRO A 582 23.97 -18.60 -0.72
N LYS A 583 23.39 -19.57 0.02
CA LYS A 583 23.47 -21.00 -0.32
C LYS A 583 22.62 -21.35 -1.54
N SER A 584 21.61 -20.54 -1.88
CA SER A 584 20.77 -20.72 -3.07
C SER A 584 21.46 -20.31 -4.39
N LEU A 585 22.61 -19.63 -4.28
CA LEU A 585 23.37 -19.14 -5.43
C LEU A 585 24.36 -20.18 -5.95
N PRO A 586 24.61 -20.24 -7.29
CA PRO A 586 25.63 -21.11 -7.89
C PRO A 586 27.00 -20.84 -7.27
N ARG A 587 27.75 -21.90 -6.92
CA ARG A 587 29.09 -21.76 -6.35
C ARG A 587 30.16 -21.78 -7.41
N ARG A 588 31.10 -20.81 -7.33
CA ARG A 588 32.28 -20.73 -8.23
C ARG A 588 33.56 -20.63 -7.41
N LYS A 589 34.63 -21.27 -7.89
CA LYS A 589 35.95 -21.21 -7.25
C LYS A 589 36.49 -19.78 -7.32
N GLY A 590 37.10 -19.29 -6.25
CA GLY A 590 37.68 -17.93 -6.21
C GLY A 590 36.65 -16.80 -6.00
N VAL A 591 35.37 -17.12 -5.74
CA VAL A 591 34.33 -16.14 -5.43
C VAL A 591 34.02 -16.16 -3.95
N THR A 592 33.99 -14.98 -3.32
CA THR A 592 33.54 -14.81 -1.93
C THR A 592 32.06 -14.50 -1.90
N TYR A 593 31.30 -15.29 -1.14
CA TYR A 593 29.85 -15.08 -0.97
C TYR A 593 29.60 -14.57 0.42
N ARG A 594 28.84 -13.47 0.53
CA ARG A 594 28.43 -12.87 1.80
C ARG A 594 26.89 -12.70 1.82
N PRO A 595 26.24 -12.93 2.95
CA PRO A 595 24.81 -12.62 3.07
C PRO A 595 24.60 -11.10 3.10
N TYR A 596 24.43 -10.54 4.26
CA TYR A 596 24.38 -9.10 4.51
C TYR A 596 25.74 -8.60 4.98
N VAL A 597 26.17 -7.42 4.52
CA VAL A 597 27.40 -6.76 4.95
C VAL A 597 27.04 -5.41 5.56
N PRO A 598 27.19 -5.24 6.88
CA PRO A 598 27.03 -3.93 7.50
C PRO A 598 28.01 -2.92 6.90
N ASN A 599 27.55 -1.67 6.72
CA ASN A 599 28.36 -0.60 6.14
C ASN A 599 28.98 -0.97 4.78
N LEU A 600 28.16 -1.58 3.90
CA LEU A 600 28.58 -2.01 2.56
C LEU A 600 29.26 -0.88 1.77
N TYR A 601 28.89 0.38 2.00
CA TYR A 601 29.48 1.56 1.39
C TYR A 601 31.03 1.63 1.56
N ARG A 602 31.59 1.11 2.66
CA ARG A 602 33.05 1.02 2.85
C ARG A 602 33.69 0.06 1.84
N HIS A 603 33.05 -1.08 1.60
CA HIS A 603 33.49 -2.04 0.62
C HIS A 603 33.34 -1.48 -0.81
N LEU A 604 32.25 -0.74 -1.08
CA LEU A 604 32.03 -0.05 -2.36
C LEU A 604 33.08 1.05 -2.57
N ALA A 605 33.45 1.82 -1.54
CA ALA A 605 34.55 2.79 -1.62
C ALA A 605 35.90 2.14 -1.94
N ALA A 606 36.14 0.92 -1.41
CA ALA A 606 37.39 0.18 -1.58
C ALA A 606 37.48 -0.64 -2.88
N CYS A 607 36.36 -0.89 -3.59
CA CYS A 607 36.33 -1.75 -4.78
C CYS A 607 36.94 -1.09 -6.02
N ASP A 608 37.28 -1.88 -7.02
CA ASP A 608 37.73 -1.41 -8.33
C ASP A 608 36.58 -1.33 -9.33
N LEU A 609 35.52 -2.10 -9.09
CA LEU A 609 34.30 -2.13 -9.88
C LEU A 609 33.14 -2.66 -9.05
N ALA A 610 31.93 -2.28 -9.38
CA ALA A 610 30.72 -2.95 -8.90
C ALA A 610 29.78 -3.35 -10.03
N VAL A 611 28.98 -4.41 -9.81
CA VAL A 611 27.82 -4.76 -10.64
C VAL A 611 26.60 -4.69 -9.73
N VAL A 612 25.66 -3.82 -10.06
CA VAL A 612 24.52 -3.48 -9.19
C VAL A 612 23.19 -3.50 -9.93
N GLN A 613 22.10 -3.61 -9.21
CA GLN A 613 20.75 -3.65 -9.78
C GLN A 613 20.23 -2.29 -10.27
N GLY A 614 20.82 -1.18 -9.84
CA GLY A 614 20.35 0.15 -10.23
C GLY A 614 19.48 0.84 -9.17
N GLY A 615 19.48 0.38 -7.93
CA GLY A 615 18.90 1.14 -6.81
C GLY A 615 19.69 2.43 -6.55
N LEU A 616 18.97 3.54 -6.29
CA LEU A 616 19.55 4.88 -6.21
C LEU A 616 20.72 4.96 -5.23
N THR A 617 20.54 4.50 -3.99
CA THR A 617 21.53 4.63 -2.92
C THR A 617 22.87 4.01 -3.32
N THR A 618 22.88 2.74 -3.74
CA THR A 618 24.12 2.05 -4.13
C THR A 618 24.80 2.73 -5.32
N CYS A 619 24.03 3.15 -6.32
CA CYS A 619 24.57 3.87 -7.48
C CYS A 619 25.21 5.20 -7.09
N MET A 620 24.55 5.96 -6.22
CA MET A 620 25.08 7.26 -5.78
C MET A 620 26.26 7.14 -4.80
N GLU A 621 26.30 6.08 -3.95
CA GLU A 621 27.47 5.76 -3.13
C GLU A 621 28.71 5.47 -4.00
N LEU A 622 28.54 4.71 -5.08
CA LEU A 622 29.59 4.44 -6.06
C LEU A 622 30.01 5.71 -6.81
N THR A 623 29.04 6.54 -7.17
CA THR A 623 29.27 7.84 -7.84
C THR A 623 30.05 8.79 -6.95
N ALA A 624 29.64 8.94 -5.67
CA ALA A 624 30.30 9.79 -4.69
C ALA A 624 31.77 9.36 -4.41
N ASN A 625 31.99 8.04 -4.35
CA ASN A 625 33.33 7.47 -4.18
C ASN A 625 34.14 7.38 -5.49
N ARG A 626 33.58 7.82 -6.61
CA ARG A 626 34.17 7.77 -7.96
C ARG A 626 34.65 6.34 -8.32
N ARG A 627 33.78 5.34 -8.09
CA ARG A 627 34.04 3.94 -8.45
C ARG A 627 33.28 3.56 -9.69
N PRO A 628 33.94 2.89 -10.67
CA PRO A 628 33.26 2.41 -11.85
C PRO A 628 32.21 1.37 -11.47
N PHE A 629 31.09 1.34 -12.18
CA PHE A 629 30.07 0.31 -11.97
C PHE A 629 29.23 0.06 -13.21
N VAL A 630 28.74 -1.18 -13.32
CA VAL A 630 27.71 -1.60 -14.25
C VAL A 630 26.41 -1.68 -13.48
N TYR A 631 25.34 -1.04 -13.98
CA TYR A 631 24.02 -1.16 -13.36
C TYR A 631 23.01 -1.75 -14.34
N VAL A 632 22.16 -2.65 -13.78
CA VAL A 632 21.17 -3.41 -14.54
C VAL A 632 19.83 -3.20 -13.86
N PRO A 633 19.03 -2.20 -14.29
CA PRO A 633 17.73 -1.92 -13.68
C PRO A 633 16.75 -3.09 -13.88
N LEU A 634 15.81 -3.23 -12.95
CA LEU A 634 14.66 -4.12 -13.12
C LEU A 634 13.84 -3.69 -14.34
N ARG A 635 13.37 -4.66 -15.10
CA ARG A 635 12.36 -4.38 -16.13
C ARG A 635 11.13 -3.75 -15.44
N HIS A 636 10.42 -2.89 -16.13
CA HIS A 636 9.17 -2.26 -15.69
C HIS A 636 9.23 -1.50 -14.34
N HIS A 637 10.44 -1.19 -13.85
CA HIS A 637 10.63 -0.38 -12.65
C HIS A 637 10.84 1.08 -13.05
N PHE A 638 9.77 1.87 -13.04
CA PHE A 638 9.79 3.27 -13.51
C PHE A 638 10.85 4.13 -12.81
N GLU A 639 11.02 3.99 -11.49
CA GLU A 639 12.02 4.76 -10.74
C GLU A 639 13.44 4.49 -11.24
N GLN A 640 13.83 3.21 -11.40
CA GLN A 640 15.18 2.84 -11.86
C GLN A 640 15.42 3.22 -13.32
N ASN A 641 14.41 3.05 -14.18
CA ASN A 641 14.54 3.28 -15.61
C ASN A 641 14.45 4.76 -16.01
N PHE A 642 13.75 5.59 -15.23
CA PHE A 642 13.58 7.02 -15.51
C PHE A 642 14.35 7.88 -14.52
N HIS A 643 14.00 7.88 -13.23
CA HIS A 643 14.55 8.80 -12.23
C HIS A 643 16.03 8.51 -11.93
N VAL A 644 16.37 7.27 -11.57
CA VAL A 644 17.76 6.90 -11.31
C VAL A 644 18.62 7.01 -12.57
N ALA A 645 18.13 6.50 -13.71
CA ALA A 645 18.87 6.60 -14.96
C ALA A 645 19.11 8.06 -15.40
N HIS A 646 18.14 8.98 -15.17
CA HIS A 646 18.31 10.39 -15.43
C HIS A 646 19.42 10.99 -14.55
N ARG A 647 19.40 10.69 -13.24
CA ARG A 647 20.39 11.18 -12.28
C ARG A 647 21.80 10.67 -12.60
N LEU A 648 21.93 9.38 -12.95
CA LEU A 648 23.23 8.79 -13.35
C LEU A 648 23.77 9.42 -14.66
N ARG A 649 22.92 9.67 -15.65
CA ARG A 649 23.31 10.41 -16.86
C ARG A 649 23.81 11.81 -16.55
N ARG A 650 23.13 12.55 -15.66
CA ARG A 650 23.59 13.87 -15.19
C ARG A 650 24.99 13.81 -14.60
N HIS A 651 25.28 12.79 -13.78
CA HIS A 651 26.58 12.60 -13.11
C HIS A 651 27.64 11.94 -14.01
N ASN A 652 27.38 11.61 -15.25
CA ASN A 652 28.23 10.81 -16.14
C ASN A 652 28.61 9.47 -15.49
N ALA A 653 27.74 8.88 -14.65
CA ALA A 653 28.05 7.77 -13.76
C ALA A 653 27.44 6.46 -14.23
N GLY A 654 28.20 5.38 -14.05
CA GLY A 654 27.76 4.02 -14.29
C GLY A 654 27.66 3.64 -15.77
N HIS A 655 27.76 2.35 -16.03
CA HIS A 655 27.54 1.75 -17.34
C HIS A 655 26.23 0.99 -17.34
N HIS A 656 25.25 1.44 -18.11
CA HIS A 656 23.93 0.83 -18.20
C HIS A 656 23.96 -0.44 -19.04
N LEU A 657 23.33 -1.51 -18.54
CA LEU A 657 22.94 -2.68 -19.33
C LEU A 657 21.46 -2.98 -19.08
N THR A 658 20.77 -3.40 -20.11
CA THR A 658 19.48 -4.07 -19.95
C THR A 658 19.68 -5.46 -19.34
N TYR A 659 18.63 -6.01 -18.73
CA TYR A 659 18.72 -7.38 -18.21
C TYR A 659 18.97 -8.42 -19.30
N ASP A 660 18.46 -8.21 -20.51
CA ASP A 660 18.69 -9.11 -21.64
C ASP A 660 20.16 -9.13 -22.06
N GLU A 661 20.81 -7.95 -22.13
CA GLU A 661 22.26 -7.84 -22.36
C GLU A 661 23.08 -8.46 -21.23
N ALA A 662 22.67 -8.26 -19.98
CA ALA A 662 23.31 -8.84 -18.79
C ALA A 662 23.07 -10.35 -18.67
N SER A 663 22.08 -10.91 -19.34
CA SER A 663 21.79 -12.35 -19.40
C SER A 663 22.73 -13.11 -20.33
N ASP A 664 23.42 -12.43 -21.27
CA ASP A 664 24.52 -12.97 -22.02
C ASP A 664 25.82 -12.89 -21.18
N PRO A 665 26.40 -14.02 -20.73
CA PRO A 665 27.62 -14.00 -19.94
C PRO A 665 28.83 -13.34 -20.61
N ASP A 666 28.94 -13.43 -21.94
CA ASP A 666 30.00 -12.77 -22.69
C ASP A 666 29.79 -11.25 -22.77
N GLY A 667 28.53 -10.80 -22.95
CA GLY A 667 28.15 -9.40 -22.95
C GLY A 667 28.41 -8.74 -21.60
N LEU A 668 27.94 -9.34 -20.48
CA LEU A 668 28.19 -8.83 -19.14
C LEU A 668 29.70 -8.82 -18.81
N ALA A 669 30.45 -9.87 -19.16
CA ALA A 669 31.90 -9.91 -18.95
C ALA A 669 32.65 -8.86 -19.76
N ALA A 670 32.18 -8.53 -20.99
CA ALA A 670 32.75 -7.45 -21.80
C ALA A 670 32.45 -6.07 -21.14
N ALA A 671 31.25 -5.84 -20.65
CA ALA A 671 30.89 -4.61 -19.96
C ALA A 671 31.72 -4.42 -18.67
N ILE A 672 31.95 -5.48 -17.90
CA ILE A 672 32.81 -5.48 -16.70
C ILE A 672 34.25 -5.07 -17.12
N ALA A 673 34.80 -5.68 -18.16
CA ALA A 673 36.17 -5.36 -18.63
C ALA A 673 36.27 -3.91 -19.14
N THR A 674 35.27 -3.43 -19.87
CA THR A 674 35.18 -2.04 -20.33
C THR A 674 35.12 -1.05 -19.17
N ALA A 675 34.25 -1.31 -18.19
CA ALA A 675 34.04 -0.41 -17.02
C ALA A 675 35.30 -0.31 -16.13
N VAL A 676 36.06 -1.43 -15.96
CA VAL A 676 37.32 -1.42 -15.20
C VAL A 676 38.40 -0.59 -15.91
N ALA A 677 38.41 -0.61 -17.26
CA ALA A 677 39.44 0.07 -18.06
C ALA A 677 39.11 1.55 -18.34
N ALA A 678 37.84 1.93 -18.20
CA ALA A 678 37.38 3.29 -18.51
C ALA A 678 37.85 4.30 -17.45
N PRO A 679 38.26 5.52 -17.84
CA PRO A 679 38.51 6.60 -16.91
C PRO A 679 37.19 7.00 -16.22
N VAL A 680 37.25 7.30 -14.92
CA VAL A 680 36.09 7.77 -14.15
C VAL A 680 36.04 9.30 -14.20
N ASP A 681 35.07 9.82 -14.93
CA ASP A 681 34.79 11.26 -15.06
C ASP A 681 33.39 11.61 -14.53
N TYR A 682 33.13 11.19 -13.27
CA TYR A 682 31.87 11.48 -12.62
C TYR A 682 31.85 12.91 -12.06
N LEU A 683 30.72 13.61 -12.24
CA LEU A 683 30.48 14.86 -11.56
C LEU A 683 30.45 14.64 -10.03
N PRO A 684 30.97 15.59 -9.24
CA PRO A 684 30.97 15.48 -7.78
C PRO A 684 29.55 15.35 -7.20
N VAL A 685 29.42 14.55 -6.16
CA VAL A 685 28.21 14.47 -5.34
C VAL A 685 28.45 15.29 -4.08
N ASP A 686 27.56 16.25 -3.79
CA ASP A 686 27.61 17.04 -2.57
C ASP A 686 27.15 16.19 -1.37
N GLY A 687 28.04 15.94 -0.40
CA GLY A 687 27.78 15.14 0.80
C GLY A 687 27.09 15.88 1.95
N GLY A 688 26.80 17.19 1.81
CA GLY A 688 26.19 17.99 2.89
C GLY A 688 24.68 17.83 3.08
N GLY A 689 24.05 16.88 2.40
CA GLY A 689 22.59 16.71 2.36
C GLY A 689 21.97 16.41 3.73
N ALA A 690 22.58 15.56 4.54
CA ALA A 690 22.05 15.21 5.86
C ALA A 690 21.95 16.43 6.78
N ALA A 691 22.98 17.28 6.80
CA ALA A 691 22.99 18.50 7.62
C ALA A 691 21.95 19.52 7.14
N ARG A 692 21.74 19.64 5.80
CA ARG A 692 20.67 20.52 5.26
C ARG A 692 19.27 20.00 5.58
N ALA A 693 19.02 18.72 5.38
CA ALA A 693 17.75 18.10 5.75
C ALA A 693 17.46 18.27 7.24
N ALA A 694 18.43 17.96 8.09
CA ALA A 694 18.30 18.13 9.54
C ALA A 694 18.01 19.58 9.95
N LYS A 695 18.60 20.58 9.27
CA LYS A 695 18.27 21.98 9.50
C LYS A 695 16.83 22.31 9.17
N TYR A 696 16.31 21.83 8.03
CA TYR A 696 14.90 22.01 7.67
C TYR A 696 13.96 21.38 8.70
N LEU A 697 14.33 20.22 9.23
CA LEU A 697 13.56 19.51 10.26
C LEU A 697 13.63 20.21 11.62
N ALA A 698 14.81 20.73 12.00
CA ALA A 698 15.01 21.45 13.26
C ALA A 698 14.15 22.71 13.36
N ASP A 699 13.87 23.38 12.24
CA ASP A 699 12.98 24.54 12.17
C ASP A 699 11.51 24.21 12.54
N LEU A 700 11.13 22.94 12.54
CA LEU A 700 9.79 22.44 12.88
C LEU A 700 9.65 22.07 14.36
N LEU A 701 10.75 21.96 15.08
CA LEU A 701 10.83 21.65 16.51
C LEU A 701 10.98 22.93 17.36
#